data_233f44dbbf23229832c320f660409494
#
_entry.id   233f44dbbf23229832c320f660409494
#
_cell.length_a   1.000
_cell.length_b   1.000
_cell.length_c   1.000
_cell.angle_alpha   90.00
_cell.angle_beta   90.00
_cell.angle_gamma   90.00
#
_symmetry.space_group_name_H-M   'P 1'
#
loop_
_entity.id
_entity.type
_entity.pdbx_description
1 polymer ?
#
loop_
_entity_poly.entity_id
_entity_poly.type
_entity_poly.pdbx_seq_one_letter_code
_entity_poly.pdbx_strand_id
1 'polypeptide(L)'
;MSATLGCALRLEEFSDFVQEVRGHRPFPWQTAYLQRVAESGIWPDLDIPTGLGKTSVIDAWCFLLAWQHSTGAERTVPVRLYFVVDRRLVVDQAHESARDLQQSLHDSGPTTVTGRVARALRELGGSDTALESVRMRGGVDWSSRWVRSPAQPAVISSTVDQYGSRLLFRGYHSSPRMRPIDAALCGMDALLVVDEAHIALPLLRTASDCAAYQATASHPVLASRAVQVVSLSATASACADRPRHSITDADRTHPVAGRRLNAQRRLTLLDASSNAKDTTTAFAQAATLAVDALLQVIERPVLGVVANTIRSARAAHHLLAQRADVDVVLLTGRSRSLDRERLLAHPLVAELLAGVRPDRAKPLVVVATQTVEVGIDISFAGLVTENASLAALVQRLGRLDRTGDLALAPAIVLRSNVQRDESTIPVYGGAAERTWAHLVEHAPVVEMAGLDVPALSGKLTEGLLVNPLTLPALLTDVDTSALNVAEPLIPVVHRTLIDAWARTSPAPVPDQEPAPFLHGLDTSPEDVLVLWRADLREIDGQPDFDQWATCMRQTPPHGAETVAIPARQLRRFLTRSAGADDTSDLEGTPSSSEAVPAGRRQPPPAMSPALRYDEREGQWVPVTVPRDLRPGSTVVLPARYGGHDAFGWTGTRNQPVTDLGDFPSTDTTPTRLDAHVLALLTTGDGVHIGRLSAAVSRATRRLRDEDPVETTGIVTELLDTLLNPAHPHDGPYADLAHTRLNRLRSVEQWSTAPAGRTEKHGHVVLDAADPSRLVLIPPRPPRGKRERTPGVADDAADASSLTRPVPLPQHSVAVAERASAFASALNLPPQLVAALRTAGHAHDCGKEHSRFQCMLCAGDRLLSETLDEPRAKSGMDPADHHGRRRAAQLAQWHPDMRHEAISALAVTAWLDSRPEHLRGDDDDLLVHLVAAHHGHARPLLPAVADPAPEKVTCTMPDHQEVIVDSADMGTDWAGPDRFHALNSRYGPWGLALLEATLRLADMACSEEGT
;
A
#
# COMPACT_ATOMS: atom_id res chain seq x y z
N MET A 1 22.99 30.79 -18.16
CA MET A 1 22.04 31.54 -17.30
C MET A 1 21.28 32.67 -18.01
N SER A 2 20.86 32.51 -19.24
CA SER A 2 20.19 33.66 -19.97
C SER A 2 19.00 33.26 -20.84
N ALA A 3 18.51 31.99 -20.78
CA ALA A 3 17.36 31.56 -21.57
C ALA A 3 16.11 31.20 -20.72
N THR A 4 16.14 31.38 -19.40
CA THR A 4 15.13 30.84 -18.46
C THR A 4 14.08 31.86 -18.04
N LEU A 5 14.23 33.17 -18.36
CA LEU A 5 13.33 34.21 -17.85
C LEU A 5 11.94 34.29 -18.51
N GLY A 6 11.71 33.58 -19.60
CA GLY A 6 10.40 33.58 -20.30
C GLY A 6 9.41 32.44 -19.90
N CYS A 7 9.81 31.53 -19.01
CA CYS A 7 9.05 30.31 -18.67
C CYS A 7 8.77 30.10 -17.17
N ALA A 8 9.19 31.01 -16.30
CA ALA A 8 8.97 30.90 -14.87
C ALA A 8 7.47 30.92 -14.53
N LEU A 9 7.04 30.05 -13.64
CA LEU A 9 5.67 30.00 -13.12
C LEU A 9 5.43 31.16 -12.14
N ARG A 10 4.19 31.64 -12.09
CA ARG A 10 3.76 32.69 -11.13
C ARG A 10 2.72 32.07 -10.20
N LEU A 11 2.70 32.48 -8.94
CA LEU A 11 1.76 31.93 -7.94
C LEU A 11 0.29 32.12 -8.33
N GLU A 12 -0.05 33.22 -9.01
CA GLU A 12 -1.40 33.54 -9.48
C GLU A 12 -1.90 32.52 -10.52
N GLU A 13 -1.00 31.85 -11.22
CA GLU A 13 -1.32 30.83 -12.24
C GLU A 13 -1.80 29.49 -11.63
N PHE A 14 -1.77 29.35 -10.29
CA PHE A 14 -2.34 28.18 -9.61
C PHE A 14 -3.82 27.98 -9.97
N SER A 15 -4.59 29.05 -10.07
CA SER A 15 -6.00 28.95 -10.45
C SER A 15 -6.21 28.38 -11.84
N ASP A 16 -5.36 28.76 -12.78
CA ASP A 16 -5.42 28.25 -14.16
C ASP A 16 -4.91 26.80 -14.22
N PHE A 17 -3.87 26.47 -13.46
CA PHE A 17 -3.39 25.08 -13.31
C PHE A 17 -4.50 24.14 -12.82
N VAL A 18 -5.21 24.51 -11.74
CA VAL A 18 -6.32 23.68 -11.21
C VAL A 18 -7.46 23.59 -12.24
N GLN A 19 -7.75 24.68 -12.94
CA GLN A 19 -8.76 24.68 -13.99
C GLN A 19 -8.39 23.75 -15.15
N GLU A 20 -7.12 23.72 -15.56
CA GLU A 20 -6.64 22.83 -16.63
C GLU A 20 -6.66 21.35 -16.20
N VAL A 21 -6.28 21.05 -14.94
CA VAL A 21 -6.18 19.67 -14.41
C VAL A 21 -7.53 19.11 -13.97
N ARG A 22 -8.37 19.93 -13.30
CA ARG A 22 -9.60 19.48 -12.61
C ARG A 22 -10.89 19.93 -13.29
N GLY A 23 -10.81 20.81 -14.29
CA GLY A 23 -11.99 21.34 -14.98
C GLY A 23 -12.75 22.42 -14.21
N HIS A 24 -12.27 22.83 -13.05
CA HIS A 24 -12.87 23.89 -12.23
C HIS A 24 -11.81 24.73 -11.51
N ARG A 25 -12.16 25.93 -11.11
CA ARG A 25 -11.27 26.80 -10.33
C ARG A 25 -11.20 26.34 -8.86
N PRO A 26 -10.05 26.60 -8.17
CA PRO A 26 -9.91 26.28 -6.76
C PRO A 26 -10.86 27.11 -5.91
N PHE A 27 -11.25 26.57 -4.76
CA PHE A 27 -11.96 27.33 -3.72
C PHE A 27 -11.03 28.40 -3.11
N PRO A 28 -11.57 29.51 -2.56
CA PRO A 28 -10.74 30.57 -1.97
C PRO A 28 -9.72 30.07 -0.94
N TRP A 29 -10.11 29.14 -0.06
CA TRP A 29 -9.23 28.58 0.95
C TRP A 29 -8.01 27.86 0.35
N GLN A 30 -8.16 27.19 -0.81
CA GLN A 30 -7.09 26.47 -1.49
C GLN A 30 -6.00 27.43 -2.02
N THR A 31 -6.43 28.54 -2.59
CA THR A 31 -5.53 29.62 -3.04
C THR A 31 -4.82 30.30 -1.87
N ALA A 32 -5.57 30.60 -0.79
CA ALA A 32 -5.00 31.19 0.41
C ALA A 32 -4.02 30.24 1.12
N TYR A 33 -4.29 28.92 1.12
CA TYR A 33 -3.39 27.91 1.65
C TYR A 33 -2.08 27.85 0.87
N LEU A 34 -2.16 27.79 -0.45
CA LEU A 34 -0.98 27.82 -1.33
C LEU A 34 -0.11 29.05 -1.09
N GLN A 35 -0.73 30.24 -1.02
CA GLN A 35 0.00 31.50 -0.77
C GLN A 35 0.71 31.46 0.57
N ARG A 36 0.02 31.04 1.62
CA ARG A 36 0.58 30.92 2.97
C ARG A 36 1.79 29.97 3.01
N VAL A 37 1.71 28.82 2.34
CA VAL A 37 2.84 27.88 2.24
C VAL A 37 3.99 28.49 1.44
N ALA A 38 3.70 29.17 0.32
CA ALA A 38 4.73 29.84 -0.48
C ALA A 38 5.51 30.91 0.30
N GLU A 39 4.82 31.66 1.18
CA GLU A 39 5.41 32.74 2.00
C GLU A 39 6.21 32.21 3.19
N SER A 40 5.70 31.18 3.88
CA SER A 40 6.27 30.71 5.14
C SER A 40 7.18 29.48 5.00
N GLY A 41 7.07 28.74 3.91
CA GLY A 41 7.70 27.42 3.77
C GLY A 41 7.12 26.32 4.69
N ILE A 42 6.10 26.64 5.49
CA ILE A 42 5.48 25.74 6.47
C ILE A 42 4.12 25.28 5.95
N TRP A 43 3.85 24.01 6.04
CA TRP A 43 2.57 23.39 5.72
C TRP A 43 1.67 23.37 6.95
N PRO A 44 0.63 24.23 7.05
CA PRO A 44 -0.31 24.21 8.15
C PRO A 44 -1.23 22.99 8.09
N ASP A 45 -1.68 22.52 9.26
CA ASP A 45 -2.77 21.56 9.33
C ASP A 45 -4.06 22.14 8.75
N LEU A 46 -4.86 21.31 8.07
CA LEU A 46 -6.11 21.71 7.43
C LEU A 46 -7.32 21.35 8.29
N ASP A 47 -8.01 22.39 8.78
CA ASP A 47 -9.28 22.28 9.46
C ASP A 47 -10.39 22.74 8.50
N ILE A 48 -10.75 21.86 7.57
CA ILE A 48 -11.68 22.12 6.48
C ILE A 48 -12.84 21.13 6.54
N PRO A 49 -14.11 21.57 6.50
CA PRO A 49 -15.26 20.67 6.47
C PRO A 49 -15.20 19.66 5.32
N THR A 50 -15.90 18.54 5.50
CA THR A 50 -16.02 17.53 4.44
C THR A 50 -16.71 18.10 3.19
N GLY A 51 -16.29 17.64 2.01
CA GLY A 51 -16.91 18.09 0.74
C GLY A 51 -16.30 19.35 0.12
N LEU A 52 -15.29 19.97 0.74
CA LEU A 52 -14.62 21.17 0.22
C LEU A 52 -13.26 20.88 -0.43
N GLY A 53 -13.00 19.63 -0.80
CA GLY A 53 -11.85 19.28 -1.64
C GLY A 53 -10.50 19.31 -0.91
N LYS A 54 -10.38 18.77 0.31
CA LYS A 54 -9.12 18.66 1.06
C LYS A 54 -7.98 17.98 0.28
N THR A 55 -8.30 17.05 -0.58
CA THR A 55 -7.32 16.30 -1.41
C THR A 55 -6.54 17.21 -2.37
N SER A 56 -7.03 18.44 -2.64
CA SER A 56 -6.32 19.45 -3.46
C SER A 56 -4.97 19.89 -2.87
N VAL A 57 -4.63 19.48 -1.66
CA VAL A 57 -3.27 19.63 -1.12
C VAL A 57 -2.23 18.99 -2.04
N ILE A 58 -2.59 17.93 -2.79
CA ILE A 58 -1.76 17.32 -3.81
C ILE A 58 -1.47 18.30 -4.96
N ASP A 59 -2.50 19.00 -5.43
CA ASP A 59 -2.37 19.98 -6.51
C ASP A 59 -1.52 21.19 -6.07
N ALA A 60 -1.73 21.68 -4.84
CA ALA A 60 -0.94 22.75 -4.25
C ALA A 60 0.53 22.37 -4.08
N TRP A 61 0.81 21.16 -3.61
CA TRP A 61 2.17 20.63 -3.48
C TRP A 61 2.86 20.53 -4.84
N CYS A 62 2.19 19.93 -5.83
CA CYS A 62 2.73 19.75 -7.18
C CYS A 62 3.08 21.10 -7.82
N PHE A 63 2.17 22.07 -7.74
CA PHE A 63 2.37 23.41 -8.30
C PHE A 63 3.51 24.15 -7.59
N LEU A 64 3.54 24.16 -6.25
CA LEU A 64 4.57 24.84 -5.47
C LEU A 64 5.97 24.26 -5.72
N LEU A 65 6.08 22.93 -5.82
CA LEU A 65 7.35 22.27 -6.13
C LEU A 65 7.89 22.72 -7.50
N ALA A 66 7.02 22.76 -8.53
CA ALA A 66 7.36 23.22 -9.86
C ALA A 66 7.67 24.73 -9.88
N TRP A 67 6.90 25.53 -9.13
CA TRP A 67 7.12 26.97 -9.03
C TRP A 67 8.48 27.29 -8.42
N GLN A 68 8.85 26.68 -7.28
CA GLN A 68 10.17 26.91 -6.66
C GLN A 68 11.31 26.53 -7.60
N HIS A 69 11.19 25.40 -8.31
CA HIS A 69 12.20 24.99 -9.27
C HIS A 69 12.30 25.96 -10.46
N SER A 70 11.18 26.35 -11.06
CA SER A 70 11.16 27.22 -12.25
C SER A 70 11.63 28.65 -12.00
N THR A 71 11.49 29.15 -10.76
CA THR A 71 11.92 30.48 -10.35
C THR A 71 13.33 30.51 -9.78
N GLY A 72 13.94 29.34 -9.52
CA GLY A 72 15.22 29.24 -8.83
C GLY A 72 15.16 29.65 -7.36
N ALA A 73 13.96 29.70 -6.77
CA ALA A 73 13.78 29.95 -5.35
C ALA A 73 14.37 28.78 -4.51
N GLU A 74 14.72 29.07 -3.27
CA GLU A 74 15.16 28.03 -2.33
C GLU A 74 14.03 26.99 -2.18
N ARG A 75 14.37 25.70 -2.37
CA ARG A 75 13.39 24.62 -2.32
C ARG A 75 13.07 24.24 -0.87
N THR A 76 11.89 24.64 -0.41
CA THR A 76 11.31 24.24 0.88
C THR A 76 10.24 23.15 0.74
N VAL A 77 9.70 22.98 -0.47
CA VAL A 77 8.69 21.95 -0.79
C VAL A 77 9.38 20.59 -0.98
N PRO A 78 8.98 19.55 -0.23
CA PRO A 78 9.53 18.20 -0.37
C PRO A 78 9.26 17.59 -1.75
N VAL A 79 10.19 16.76 -2.23
CA VAL A 79 10.08 16.09 -3.53
C VAL A 79 8.98 15.04 -3.55
N ARG A 80 8.65 14.43 -2.41
CA ARG A 80 7.63 13.37 -2.29
C ARG A 80 6.49 13.81 -1.40
N LEU A 81 5.28 13.43 -1.80
CA LEU A 81 4.09 13.55 -0.98
C LEU A 81 3.54 12.16 -0.67
N TYR A 82 3.42 11.84 0.61
CA TYR A 82 2.70 10.65 1.09
C TYR A 82 1.32 11.07 1.56
N PHE A 83 0.30 10.57 0.88
CA PHE A 83 -1.10 10.74 1.29
C PHE A 83 -1.54 9.49 2.04
N VAL A 84 -1.60 9.59 3.37
CA VAL A 84 -1.82 8.43 4.24
C VAL A 84 -3.20 8.48 4.85
N VAL A 85 -3.89 7.35 4.75
CA VAL A 85 -5.22 7.15 5.30
C VAL A 85 -5.34 5.78 5.96
N ASP A 86 -6.18 5.70 6.96
CA ASP A 86 -6.40 4.45 7.70
C ASP A 86 -7.18 3.41 6.89
N ARG A 87 -7.94 3.81 5.87
CA ARG A 87 -8.85 2.93 5.13
C ARG A 87 -8.40 2.69 3.69
N ARG A 88 -8.35 1.42 3.29
CA ARG A 88 -7.90 1.00 1.95
C ARG A 88 -8.67 1.62 0.79
N LEU A 89 -9.97 1.85 0.97
CA LEU A 89 -10.82 2.46 -0.07
C LEU A 89 -10.42 3.91 -0.37
N VAL A 90 -10.04 4.66 0.65
CA VAL A 90 -9.58 6.06 0.51
C VAL A 90 -8.23 6.15 -0.17
N VAL A 91 -7.35 5.17 0.08
CA VAL A 91 -6.07 5.06 -0.64
C VAL A 91 -6.31 4.99 -2.14
N ASP A 92 -7.33 4.24 -2.57
CA ASP A 92 -7.65 4.10 -3.99
C ASP A 92 -8.09 5.42 -4.62
N GLN A 93 -8.96 6.19 -3.96
CA GLN A 93 -9.41 7.51 -4.47
C GLN A 93 -8.29 8.56 -4.49
N ALA A 94 -7.47 8.61 -3.44
CA ALA A 94 -6.30 9.49 -3.43
C ALA A 94 -5.34 9.12 -4.57
N HIS A 95 -5.17 7.83 -4.82
CA HIS A 95 -4.35 7.35 -5.93
C HIS A 95 -4.96 7.70 -7.30
N GLU A 96 -6.28 7.55 -7.47
CA GLU A 96 -6.97 7.96 -8.71
C GLU A 96 -6.77 9.46 -8.97
N SER A 97 -6.99 10.30 -7.95
CA SER A 97 -6.73 11.74 -8.06
C SER A 97 -5.29 12.07 -8.44
N ALA A 98 -4.30 11.37 -7.88
CA ALA A 98 -2.89 11.53 -8.21
C ALA A 98 -2.58 11.03 -9.63
N ARG A 99 -3.23 9.96 -10.07
CA ARG A 99 -3.08 9.41 -11.42
C ARG A 99 -3.67 10.34 -12.49
N ASP A 100 -4.82 10.94 -12.21
CA ASP A 100 -5.42 11.94 -13.10
C ASP A 100 -4.51 13.16 -13.25
N LEU A 101 -3.89 13.61 -12.15
CA LEU A 101 -2.87 14.66 -12.20
C LEU A 101 -1.65 14.23 -13.03
N GLN A 102 -1.13 13.03 -12.82
CA GLN A 102 -0.02 12.46 -13.60
C GLN A 102 -0.36 12.43 -15.09
N GLN A 103 -1.57 11.96 -15.45
CA GLN A 103 -2.03 11.90 -16.83
C GLN A 103 -2.16 13.31 -17.45
N SER A 104 -2.74 14.26 -16.71
CA SER A 104 -2.86 15.65 -17.17
C SER A 104 -1.50 16.30 -17.42
N LEU A 105 -0.51 16.04 -16.55
CA LEU A 105 0.87 16.50 -16.74
C LEU A 105 1.55 15.84 -17.96
N HIS A 106 1.21 14.56 -18.24
CA HIS A 106 1.75 13.85 -19.39
C HIS A 106 1.18 14.39 -20.71
N ASP A 107 -0.13 14.63 -20.78
CA ASP A 107 -0.86 14.98 -22.01
C ASP A 107 -0.82 16.49 -22.32
N SER A 108 -0.32 17.31 -21.38
CA SER A 108 -0.33 18.77 -21.50
C SER A 108 0.61 19.31 -22.56
N GLY A 109 0.13 20.29 -23.31
CA GLY A 109 0.94 21.02 -24.28
C GLY A 109 1.99 21.94 -23.60
N PRO A 110 3.13 22.19 -24.26
CA PRO A 110 4.26 22.91 -23.63
C PRO A 110 3.96 24.39 -23.27
N THR A 111 2.91 24.97 -23.82
CA THR A 111 2.51 26.38 -23.62
C THR A 111 1.46 26.56 -22.54
N THR A 112 0.78 25.49 -22.09
CA THR A 112 -0.20 25.52 -21.01
C THR A 112 0.50 25.70 -19.66
N VAL A 113 -0.24 26.12 -18.63
CA VAL A 113 0.32 26.17 -17.25
C VAL A 113 0.75 24.79 -16.82
N THR A 114 -0.10 23.78 -17.02
CA THR A 114 0.17 22.36 -16.70
C THR A 114 1.40 21.83 -17.43
N GLY A 115 1.62 22.21 -18.70
CA GLY A 115 2.82 21.83 -19.46
C GLY A 115 4.11 22.46 -18.92
N ARG A 116 4.04 23.71 -18.42
CA ARG A 116 5.18 24.36 -17.76
C ARG A 116 5.49 23.72 -16.39
N VAL A 117 4.45 23.37 -15.62
CA VAL A 117 4.59 22.57 -14.38
C VAL A 117 5.26 21.24 -14.69
N ALA A 118 4.77 20.50 -15.69
CA ALA A 118 5.33 19.21 -16.09
C ALA A 118 6.80 19.31 -16.49
N ARG A 119 7.20 20.35 -17.22
CA ARG A 119 8.59 20.60 -17.59
C ARG A 119 9.47 20.83 -16.36
N ALA A 120 9.06 21.73 -15.46
CA ALA A 120 9.81 22.03 -14.25
C ALA A 120 10.03 20.77 -13.39
N LEU A 121 9.02 19.91 -13.27
CA LEU A 121 9.13 18.65 -12.52
C LEU A 121 10.05 17.61 -13.19
N ARG A 122 10.04 17.53 -14.55
CA ARG A 122 11.00 16.67 -15.28
C ARG A 122 12.44 17.13 -15.09
N GLU A 123 12.66 18.44 -15.17
CA GLU A 123 13.98 19.04 -14.95
C GLU A 123 14.46 18.78 -13.51
N LEU A 124 13.59 18.94 -12.51
CA LEU A 124 13.89 18.65 -11.11
C LEU A 124 14.25 17.18 -10.89
N GLY A 125 13.45 16.25 -11.42
CA GLY A 125 13.64 14.80 -11.25
C GLY A 125 14.75 14.22 -12.13
N GLY A 126 15.23 14.96 -13.12
CA GLY A 126 16.18 14.44 -14.13
C GLY A 126 15.58 13.25 -14.91
N SER A 127 14.27 13.28 -15.20
CA SER A 127 13.50 12.16 -15.74
C SER A 127 12.49 12.63 -16.79
N ASP A 128 12.17 11.78 -17.75
CA ASP A 128 11.09 12.05 -18.73
C ASP A 128 9.70 12.07 -18.10
N THR A 129 9.56 11.50 -16.91
CA THR A 129 8.31 11.46 -16.15
C THR A 129 8.23 12.64 -15.18
N ALA A 130 7.23 13.52 -15.37
CA ALA A 130 7.04 14.69 -14.50
C ALA A 130 6.64 14.30 -13.07
N LEU A 131 5.76 13.34 -12.92
CA LEU A 131 5.21 12.89 -11.65
C LEU A 131 4.98 11.38 -11.67
N GLU A 132 5.38 10.67 -10.62
CA GLU A 132 4.99 9.28 -10.38
C GLU A 132 3.82 9.23 -9.40
N SER A 133 2.81 8.42 -9.73
CA SER A 133 1.68 8.11 -8.85
C SER A 133 1.76 6.66 -8.41
N VAL A 134 1.84 6.44 -7.10
CA VAL A 134 2.07 5.11 -6.51
C VAL A 134 0.98 4.78 -5.50
N ARG A 135 0.49 3.55 -5.55
CA ARG A 135 -0.45 3.00 -4.58
C ARG A 135 0.27 1.99 -3.68
N MET A 136 0.43 2.33 -2.40
CA MET A 136 1.14 1.52 -1.41
C MET A 136 0.15 1.00 -0.35
N ARG A 137 -0.39 -0.18 -0.56
CA ARG A 137 -1.27 -0.87 0.40
C ARG A 137 -0.93 -2.36 0.47
N GLY A 138 -1.20 -2.99 1.60
CA GLY A 138 -0.98 -4.43 1.76
C GLY A 138 -1.72 -5.23 0.68
N GLY A 139 -1.03 -6.22 0.10
CA GLY A 139 -1.60 -7.12 -0.89
C GLY A 139 -1.70 -6.59 -2.32
N VAL A 140 -1.10 -5.47 -2.67
CA VAL A 140 -1.05 -4.94 -4.04
C VAL A 140 0.40 -4.86 -4.52
N ASP A 141 0.66 -5.38 -5.71
CA ASP A 141 1.91 -5.11 -6.41
C ASP A 141 1.96 -3.62 -6.76
N TRP A 142 2.95 -2.93 -6.26
CA TRP A 142 3.16 -1.51 -6.54
C TRP A 142 4.44 -1.32 -7.35
N SER A 143 4.39 -0.36 -8.26
CA SER A 143 5.53 -0.04 -9.12
C SER A 143 6.74 0.35 -8.28
N SER A 144 7.89 -0.24 -8.56
CA SER A 144 9.18 0.17 -7.97
C SER A 144 9.79 1.40 -8.65
N ARG A 145 9.11 2.00 -9.62
CA ARG A 145 9.66 3.13 -10.40
C ARG A 145 10.01 4.34 -9.55
N TRP A 146 9.18 4.65 -8.53
CA TRP A 146 9.41 5.76 -7.61
C TRP A 146 10.67 5.60 -6.73
N VAL A 147 11.17 4.36 -6.59
CA VAL A 147 12.40 4.04 -5.86
C VAL A 147 13.64 4.18 -6.74
N ARG A 148 13.50 4.19 -8.08
CA ARG A 148 14.62 4.26 -9.02
C ARG A 148 15.42 5.55 -8.94
N SER A 149 14.77 6.66 -8.59
CA SER A 149 15.42 7.94 -8.36
C SER A 149 14.95 8.56 -7.06
N PRO A 150 15.83 8.87 -6.12
CA PRO A 150 15.45 9.53 -4.87
C PRO A 150 14.99 10.97 -5.09
N ALA A 151 15.22 11.55 -6.27
CA ALA A 151 14.81 12.92 -6.63
C ALA A 151 13.53 12.95 -7.49
N GLN A 152 12.93 11.80 -7.83
CA GLN A 152 11.71 11.74 -8.62
C GLN A 152 10.52 12.35 -7.87
N PRO A 153 9.85 13.39 -8.40
CA PRO A 153 8.58 13.86 -7.83
C PRO A 153 7.54 12.73 -7.83
N ALA A 154 6.97 12.45 -6.67
CA ALA A 154 6.04 11.35 -6.52
C ALA A 154 4.93 11.63 -5.51
N VAL A 155 3.70 11.18 -5.82
CA VAL A 155 2.59 11.07 -4.88
C VAL A 155 2.38 9.61 -4.54
N ILE A 156 2.52 9.28 -3.26
CA ILE A 156 2.37 7.91 -2.74
C ILE A 156 1.14 7.84 -1.85
N SER A 157 0.08 7.23 -2.35
CA SER A 157 -1.14 6.96 -1.57
C SER A 157 -0.95 5.69 -0.76
N SER A 158 -1.01 5.77 0.57
CA SER A 158 -0.60 4.69 1.47
C SER A 158 -1.57 4.46 2.62
N THR A 159 -1.57 3.24 3.18
CA THR A 159 -2.16 2.97 4.48
C THR A 159 -1.20 3.35 5.61
N VAL A 160 -1.75 3.53 6.83
CA VAL A 160 -0.99 3.77 8.06
C VAL A 160 0.13 2.75 8.25
N ASP A 161 -0.19 1.45 8.11
CA ASP A 161 0.79 0.37 8.27
C ASP A 161 1.94 0.43 7.28
N GLN A 162 1.62 0.65 6.00
CA GLN A 162 2.62 0.61 4.94
C GLN A 162 3.58 1.79 5.02
N TYR A 163 3.08 2.99 5.30
CA TYR A 163 3.93 4.16 5.50
C TYR A 163 4.68 4.08 6.83
N GLY A 164 3.96 3.87 7.93
CA GLY A 164 4.53 3.94 9.28
C GLY A 164 5.59 2.89 9.54
N SER A 165 5.37 1.64 9.10
CA SER A 165 6.40 0.59 9.23
C SER A 165 7.69 0.93 8.47
N ARG A 166 7.58 1.55 7.28
CA ARG A 166 8.75 1.99 6.51
C ARG A 166 9.48 3.14 7.18
N LEU A 167 8.74 4.16 7.65
CA LEU A 167 9.32 5.27 8.39
C LEU A 167 10.16 4.77 9.58
N LEU A 168 9.71 3.71 10.26
CA LEU A 168 10.34 3.10 11.42
C LEU A 168 11.39 2.03 11.07
N PHE A 169 11.91 1.95 9.86
CA PHE A 169 12.88 0.92 9.41
C PHE A 169 12.37 -0.52 9.53
N ARG A 170 11.04 -0.73 9.48
CA ARG A 170 10.38 -2.04 9.68
C ARG A 170 9.50 -2.46 8.50
N GLY A 171 9.58 -1.77 7.38
CA GLY A 171 8.72 -1.92 6.20
C GLY A 171 8.12 -3.31 6.03
N TYR A 172 6.80 -3.42 6.18
CA TYR A 172 6.10 -4.67 5.96
C TYR A 172 6.31 -5.14 4.52
N HIS A 173 6.68 -6.41 4.36
CA HIS A 173 7.04 -7.04 3.07
C HIS A 173 8.29 -6.45 2.39
N SER A 174 9.08 -5.62 3.08
CA SER A 174 10.38 -5.16 2.60
C SER A 174 11.50 -6.05 3.12
N SER A 175 12.46 -6.39 2.26
CA SER A 175 13.64 -7.13 2.71
C SER A 175 14.42 -6.31 3.75
N PRO A 176 15.11 -6.94 4.70
CA PRO A 176 15.92 -6.22 5.68
C PRO A 176 16.90 -5.22 5.06
N ARG A 177 17.41 -5.51 3.87
CA ARG A 177 18.34 -4.65 3.14
C ARG A 177 17.65 -3.43 2.49
N MET A 178 16.38 -3.54 2.10
CA MET A 178 15.61 -2.43 1.52
C MET A 178 15.05 -1.48 2.59
N ARG A 179 14.91 -1.92 3.83
CA ARG A 179 14.34 -1.11 4.93
C ARG A 179 14.99 0.27 5.12
N PRO A 180 16.33 0.44 5.03
CA PRO A 180 16.94 1.76 5.12
C PRO A 180 16.54 2.68 3.95
N ILE A 181 16.44 2.16 2.73
CA ILE A 181 15.98 2.95 1.56
C ILE A 181 14.53 3.39 1.77
N ASP A 182 13.65 2.48 2.15
CA ASP A 182 12.25 2.80 2.44
C ASP A 182 12.13 3.89 3.52
N ALA A 183 12.89 3.73 4.62
CA ALA A 183 12.88 4.69 5.72
C ALA A 183 13.42 6.07 5.28
N ALA A 184 14.49 6.10 4.50
CA ALA A 184 15.04 7.33 3.95
C ALA A 184 14.01 8.10 3.11
N LEU A 185 13.33 7.41 2.19
CA LEU A 185 12.35 8.02 1.30
C LEU A 185 11.08 8.47 2.04
N CYS A 186 10.70 7.80 3.14
CA CYS A 186 9.58 8.20 3.99
C CYS A 186 9.94 9.33 4.96
N GLY A 187 11.17 9.33 5.48
CA GLY A 187 11.60 10.23 6.56
C GLY A 187 12.33 11.49 6.11
N MET A 188 12.77 11.55 4.85
CA MET A 188 13.56 12.66 4.32
C MET A 188 12.95 13.24 3.06
N ASP A 189 12.94 14.58 2.99
CA ASP A 189 12.46 15.32 1.81
C ASP A 189 11.06 14.82 1.36
N ALA A 190 10.18 14.65 2.34
CA ALA A 190 8.85 14.11 2.21
C ALA A 190 7.82 14.96 2.94
N LEU A 191 6.65 15.14 2.33
CA LEU A 191 5.46 15.70 2.95
C LEU A 191 4.51 14.55 3.30
N LEU A 192 4.30 14.28 4.58
CA LEU A 192 3.30 13.35 5.07
C LEU A 192 1.98 14.09 5.28
N VAL A 193 0.98 13.73 4.53
CA VAL A 193 -0.40 14.21 4.68
C VAL A 193 -1.23 13.08 5.26
N VAL A 194 -1.73 13.25 6.48
CA VAL A 194 -2.58 12.26 7.17
C VAL A 194 -4.03 12.71 7.08
N ASP A 195 -4.83 12.01 6.28
CA ASP A 195 -6.27 12.30 6.16
C ASP A 195 -7.05 11.64 7.30
N GLU A 196 -8.09 12.34 7.75
CA GLU A 196 -8.87 11.97 8.93
C GLU A 196 -7.97 11.66 10.15
N ALA A 197 -7.10 12.61 10.46
CA ALA A 197 -6.02 12.49 11.46
C ALA A 197 -6.49 12.00 12.84
N HIS A 198 -7.79 12.21 13.20
CA HIS A 198 -8.37 11.72 14.44
C HIS A 198 -8.42 10.18 14.55
N ILE A 199 -8.39 9.47 13.42
CA ILE A 199 -8.32 7.99 13.40
C ILE A 199 -6.86 7.53 13.44
N ALA A 200 -5.92 8.27 12.84
CA ALA A 200 -4.52 7.94 12.71
C ALA A 200 -3.60 8.74 13.65
N LEU A 201 -4.11 9.15 14.81
CA LEU A 201 -3.37 9.95 15.79
C LEU A 201 -2.04 9.30 16.24
N PRO A 202 -1.94 7.97 16.47
CA PRO A 202 -0.67 7.33 16.79
C PRO A 202 0.40 7.53 15.73
N LEU A 203 0.05 7.34 14.44
CA LEU A 203 0.98 7.60 13.35
C LEU A 203 1.41 9.06 13.30
N LEU A 204 0.46 10.00 13.48
CA LEU A 204 0.75 11.43 13.45
C LEU A 204 1.78 11.83 14.52
N ARG A 205 1.62 11.34 15.76
CA ARG A 205 2.57 11.56 16.86
C ARG A 205 3.92 10.91 16.57
N THR A 206 3.91 9.64 16.18
CA THR A 206 5.14 8.88 15.84
C THR A 206 5.93 9.56 14.72
N ALA A 207 5.27 10.01 13.64
CA ALA A 207 5.93 10.70 12.56
C ALA A 207 6.49 12.06 12.99
N SER A 208 5.79 12.78 13.86
CA SER A 208 6.27 14.04 14.44
C SER A 208 7.51 13.83 15.31
N ASP A 209 7.54 12.78 16.13
CA ASP A 209 8.71 12.40 16.94
C ASP A 209 9.91 12.04 16.03
N CYS A 210 9.68 11.26 14.97
CA CYS A 210 10.72 10.91 13.99
C CYS A 210 11.29 12.17 13.31
N ALA A 211 10.43 13.10 12.91
CA ALA A 211 10.85 14.39 12.34
C ALA A 211 11.69 15.21 13.34
N ALA A 212 11.27 15.27 14.61
CA ALA A 212 12.00 15.95 15.65
C ALA A 212 13.39 15.31 15.89
N TYR A 213 13.48 13.99 15.90
CA TYR A 213 14.77 13.30 16.01
C TYR A 213 15.69 13.59 14.83
N GLN A 214 15.19 13.56 13.61
CA GLN A 214 15.98 13.91 12.42
C GLN A 214 16.46 15.36 12.49
N ALA A 215 15.63 16.29 12.97
CA ALA A 215 15.98 17.69 13.13
C ALA A 215 17.11 17.95 14.16
N THR A 216 17.43 16.98 15.02
CA THR A 216 18.57 17.07 15.96
C THR A 216 19.93 16.73 15.31
N ALA A 217 19.96 16.31 14.05
CA ALA A 217 21.20 16.06 13.33
C ALA A 217 22.09 17.31 13.30
N SER A 218 23.40 17.12 13.50
CA SER A 218 24.33 18.27 13.49
C SER A 218 24.59 18.85 12.09
N HIS A 219 24.29 18.10 11.03
CA HIS A 219 24.39 18.57 9.65
C HIS A 219 23.14 19.39 9.26
N PRO A 220 23.24 20.74 9.09
CA PRO A 220 22.08 21.62 9.02
C PRO A 220 21.13 21.33 7.86
N VAL A 221 21.66 21.00 6.67
CA VAL A 221 20.84 20.71 5.49
C VAL A 221 20.04 19.41 5.66
N LEU A 222 20.60 18.37 6.28
CA LEU A 222 19.85 17.13 6.50
C LEU A 222 18.90 17.24 7.70
N ALA A 223 19.25 18.04 8.70
CA ALA A 223 18.34 18.37 9.80
C ALA A 223 17.07 19.09 9.31
N SER A 224 17.21 20.07 8.40
CA SER A 224 16.08 20.85 7.87
C SER A 224 15.19 20.08 6.89
N ARG A 225 15.61 18.90 6.41
CA ARG A 225 14.87 18.07 5.45
C ARG A 225 14.15 16.89 6.06
N ALA A 226 13.98 16.90 7.37
CA ALA A 226 13.10 15.93 8.04
C ALA A 226 11.70 15.94 7.41
N VAL A 227 11.00 14.83 7.45
CA VAL A 227 9.61 14.73 6.99
C VAL A 227 8.76 15.84 7.59
N GLN A 228 8.01 16.54 6.72
CA GLN A 228 7.02 17.54 7.14
C GLN A 228 5.66 16.82 7.29
N VAL A 229 4.98 17.06 8.41
CA VAL A 229 3.75 16.34 8.74
C VAL A 229 2.57 17.29 8.72
N VAL A 230 1.50 16.93 8.03
CA VAL A 230 0.25 17.71 7.91
C VAL A 230 -0.93 16.82 8.24
N SER A 231 -1.82 17.28 9.07
CA SER A 231 -3.09 16.63 9.36
C SER A 231 -4.24 17.27 8.59
N LEU A 232 -5.11 16.43 8.02
CA LEU A 232 -6.39 16.86 7.48
C LEU A 232 -7.49 16.37 8.41
N SER A 233 -8.34 17.26 8.90
CA SER A 233 -9.46 16.91 9.76
C SER A 233 -10.66 17.79 9.47
N ALA A 234 -11.86 17.26 9.67
CA ALA A 234 -13.11 18.02 9.74
C ALA A 234 -13.57 18.29 11.19
N THR A 235 -12.85 17.69 12.17
CA THR A 235 -13.07 17.87 13.61
C THR A 235 -11.80 18.42 14.23
N ALA A 236 -11.93 19.27 15.25
CA ALA A 236 -10.78 19.90 15.90
C ALA A 236 -9.68 18.89 16.23
N SER A 237 -8.47 19.11 15.72
CA SER A 237 -7.34 18.20 15.91
C SER A 237 -6.78 18.31 17.32
N ALA A 238 -6.34 17.16 17.86
CA ALA A 238 -5.73 17.04 19.19
C ALA A 238 -4.35 17.72 19.34
N CYS A 239 -3.73 18.23 18.26
CA CYS A 239 -2.43 18.93 18.29
C CYS A 239 -2.65 20.45 18.38
N ALA A 240 -2.69 21.00 19.60
CA ALA A 240 -3.00 22.43 19.83
C ALA A 240 -1.92 23.40 19.30
N ASP A 241 -0.66 22.97 19.21
CA ASP A 241 0.50 23.86 18.99
C ASP A 241 0.91 24.04 17.52
N ARG A 242 0.21 23.44 16.56
CA ARG A 242 0.57 23.51 15.15
C ARG A 242 -0.21 24.59 14.40
N PRO A 243 0.42 25.30 13.43
CA PRO A 243 -0.31 26.25 12.60
C PRO A 243 -1.50 25.59 11.89
N ARG A 244 -2.65 26.24 11.87
CA ARG A 244 -3.86 25.73 11.21
C ARG A 244 -4.31 26.65 10.10
N HIS A 245 -4.95 26.07 9.10
CA HIS A 245 -5.62 26.77 8.03
C HIS A 245 -7.08 26.30 7.96
N SER A 246 -8.02 27.23 8.02
CA SER A 246 -9.45 26.99 8.04
C SER A 246 -10.14 27.73 6.89
N ILE A 247 -11.41 27.46 6.68
CA ILE A 247 -12.24 28.21 5.70
C ILE A 247 -12.27 29.72 6.02
N THR A 248 -12.38 30.51 4.96
CA THR A 248 -12.42 31.98 5.03
C THR A 248 -13.84 32.52 4.80
N ASP A 249 -14.07 33.79 5.03
CA ASP A 249 -15.35 34.43 4.70
C ASP A 249 -15.63 34.41 3.19
N ALA A 250 -14.58 34.40 2.37
CA ALA A 250 -14.70 34.24 0.93
C ALA A 250 -15.27 32.85 0.54
N ASP A 251 -14.93 31.79 1.28
CA ASP A 251 -15.51 30.47 1.07
C ASP A 251 -17.01 30.42 1.44
N ARG A 252 -17.39 31.11 2.51
CA ARG A 252 -18.80 31.18 2.96
C ARG A 252 -19.70 31.88 1.92
N THR A 253 -19.15 32.82 1.19
CA THR A 253 -19.87 33.58 0.16
C THR A 253 -19.68 32.99 -1.26
N HIS A 254 -18.76 32.07 -1.44
CA HIS A 254 -18.52 31.42 -2.73
C HIS A 254 -19.73 30.58 -3.18
N PRO A 255 -20.21 30.70 -4.44
CA PRO A 255 -21.46 30.07 -4.88
C PRO A 255 -21.55 28.56 -4.61
N VAL A 256 -20.47 27.81 -4.79
CA VAL A 256 -20.44 26.36 -4.57
C VAL A 256 -20.08 26.01 -3.13
N ALA A 257 -18.97 26.58 -2.60
CA ALA A 257 -18.54 26.27 -1.24
C ALA A 257 -19.58 26.75 -0.21
N GLY A 258 -20.10 27.98 -0.35
CA GLY A 258 -21.14 28.50 0.53
C GLY A 258 -22.41 27.68 0.53
N ARG A 259 -22.86 27.18 -0.65
CA ARG A 259 -24.00 26.26 -0.76
C ARG A 259 -23.77 24.98 0.04
N ARG A 260 -22.59 24.35 -0.09
CA ARG A 260 -22.22 23.12 0.65
C ARG A 260 -22.11 23.37 2.16
N LEU A 261 -21.55 24.50 2.57
CA LEU A 261 -21.40 24.87 3.96
C LEU A 261 -22.75 25.14 4.66
N ASN A 262 -23.70 25.70 3.93
CA ASN A 262 -25.03 26.06 4.46
C ASN A 262 -26.10 24.96 4.24
N ALA A 263 -25.73 23.79 3.67
CA ALA A 263 -26.66 22.70 3.43
C ALA A 263 -27.36 22.25 4.72
N GLN A 264 -28.66 22.45 4.81
CA GLN A 264 -29.47 22.17 6.01
C GLN A 264 -29.79 20.67 6.10
N ARG A 265 -29.57 20.09 7.27
CA ARG A 265 -29.88 18.69 7.57
C ARG A 265 -30.77 18.62 8.80
N ARG A 266 -31.82 17.82 8.74
CA ARG A 266 -32.70 17.56 9.86
C ARG A 266 -32.41 16.19 10.44
N LEU A 267 -31.93 16.15 11.69
CA LEU A 267 -31.68 14.92 12.42
C LEU A 267 -32.89 14.56 13.27
N THR A 268 -33.55 13.46 12.96
CA THR A 268 -34.59 12.86 13.77
C THR A 268 -33.99 11.71 14.58
N LEU A 269 -34.16 11.70 15.89
CA LEU A 269 -33.65 10.67 16.77
C LEU A 269 -34.76 9.66 17.05
N LEU A 270 -34.48 8.38 16.75
CA LEU A 270 -35.42 7.29 16.92
C LEU A 270 -34.86 6.22 17.85
N ASP A 271 -35.51 6.10 19.02
CA ASP A 271 -35.16 5.02 19.95
C ASP A 271 -35.93 3.74 19.59
N ALA A 272 -35.25 2.80 18.97
CA ALA A 272 -35.75 1.48 18.58
C ALA A 272 -35.34 0.38 19.57
N SER A 273 -34.95 0.72 20.79
CA SER A 273 -34.35 -0.18 21.76
C SER A 273 -35.32 -1.13 22.47
N SER A 274 -36.54 -1.24 21.99
CA SER A 274 -37.59 -2.07 22.63
C SER A 274 -37.24 -3.57 22.59
N ASN A 275 -37.17 -4.21 23.76
CA ASN A 275 -37.31 -5.63 24.10
C ASN A 275 -36.74 -6.72 23.15
N ALA A 276 -36.01 -6.39 22.08
CA ALA A 276 -35.47 -7.38 21.19
C ALA A 276 -34.21 -8.02 21.83
N LYS A 277 -34.26 -9.33 21.98
CA LYS A 277 -33.13 -10.12 22.45
C LYS A 277 -31.91 -10.09 21.47
N ASP A 278 -32.16 -9.71 20.22
CA ASP A 278 -31.16 -9.57 19.17
C ASP A 278 -31.16 -8.15 18.58
N THR A 279 -30.13 -7.41 18.92
CA THR A 279 -29.92 -6.02 18.48
C THR A 279 -29.75 -5.89 16.95
N THR A 280 -29.22 -6.92 16.28
CA THR A 280 -29.06 -6.98 14.83
C THR A 280 -30.39 -6.99 14.11
N THR A 281 -31.29 -7.83 14.55
CA THR A 281 -32.64 -7.92 13.98
C THR A 281 -33.45 -6.64 14.28
N ALA A 282 -33.34 -6.08 15.48
CA ALA A 282 -33.97 -4.84 15.85
C ALA A 282 -33.51 -3.67 14.98
N PHE A 283 -32.21 -3.53 14.77
CA PHE A 283 -31.68 -2.51 13.85
C PHE A 283 -32.20 -2.70 12.42
N ALA A 284 -32.12 -3.92 11.88
CA ALA A 284 -32.54 -4.20 10.50
C ALA A 284 -34.02 -3.88 10.25
N GLN A 285 -34.87 -4.24 11.19
CA GLN A 285 -36.31 -3.92 11.11
C GLN A 285 -36.57 -2.42 11.23
N ALA A 286 -35.97 -1.73 12.20
CA ALA A 286 -36.08 -0.30 12.37
C ALA A 286 -35.56 0.48 11.17
N ALA A 287 -34.41 0.06 10.60
CA ALA A 287 -33.85 0.67 9.42
C ALA A 287 -34.76 0.53 8.20
N THR A 288 -35.41 -0.63 8.04
CA THR A 288 -36.39 -0.85 6.93
C THR A 288 -37.58 0.11 7.05
N LEU A 289 -38.16 0.25 8.25
CA LEU A 289 -39.27 1.20 8.52
C LEU A 289 -38.83 2.65 8.33
N ALA A 290 -37.61 3.00 8.76
CA ALA A 290 -37.04 4.34 8.56
C ALA A 290 -36.84 4.65 7.05
N VAL A 291 -36.39 3.67 6.26
CA VAL A 291 -36.30 3.78 4.80
C VAL A 291 -37.71 4.04 4.22
N ASP A 292 -38.74 3.33 4.66
CA ASP A 292 -40.12 3.56 4.20
C ASP A 292 -40.61 4.99 4.46
N ALA A 293 -40.32 5.51 5.65
CA ALA A 293 -40.66 6.89 6.01
C ALA A 293 -39.91 7.91 5.09
N LEU A 294 -38.61 7.70 4.82
CA LEU A 294 -37.86 8.59 3.94
C LEU A 294 -38.33 8.51 2.48
N LEU A 295 -38.76 7.35 2.01
CA LEU A 295 -39.30 7.17 0.65
C LEU A 295 -40.58 7.93 0.41
N GLN A 296 -41.35 8.25 1.46
CA GLN A 296 -42.59 9.04 1.36
C GLN A 296 -42.35 10.55 1.19
N VAL A 297 -41.17 11.04 1.62
CA VAL A 297 -40.88 12.49 1.67
C VAL A 297 -39.81 12.94 0.69
N ILE A 298 -39.12 12.00 0.02
CA ILE A 298 -38.02 12.31 -0.90
C ILE A 298 -38.41 11.94 -2.33
N GLU A 299 -38.41 12.93 -3.23
CA GLU A 299 -38.83 12.75 -4.62
C GLU A 299 -37.85 11.91 -5.47
N ARG A 300 -36.55 11.97 -5.13
CA ARG A 300 -35.47 11.24 -5.87
C ARG A 300 -34.62 10.46 -4.89
N PRO A 301 -35.11 9.31 -4.42
CA PRO A 301 -34.50 8.68 -3.27
C PRO A 301 -33.24 7.89 -3.63
N VAL A 302 -32.09 8.46 -3.32
CA VAL A 302 -30.85 7.75 -3.09
C VAL A 302 -30.59 7.80 -1.59
N LEU A 303 -30.85 6.70 -0.91
CA LEU A 303 -30.80 6.64 0.55
C LEU A 303 -29.56 5.89 1.03
N GLY A 304 -28.95 6.39 2.12
CA GLY A 304 -27.93 5.68 2.86
C GLY A 304 -28.50 4.98 4.10
N VAL A 305 -28.11 3.74 4.34
CA VAL A 305 -28.37 3.02 5.60
C VAL A 305 -27.02 2.62 6.17
N VAL A 306 -26.57 3.25 7.27
CA VAL A 306 -25.23 3.02 7.84
C VAL A 306 -25.35 2.29 9.17
N ALA A 307 -24.78 1.09 9.24
CA ALA A 307 -24.70 0.24 10.42
C ALA A 307 -23.29 0.26 11.03
N ASN A 308 -23.20 -0.01 12.34
CA ASN A 308 -21.91 -0.07 13.04
C ASN A 308 -21.18 -1.39 12.86
N THR A 309 -21.89 -2.46 12.50
CA THR A 309 -21.32 -3.79 12.32
C THR A 309 -21.69 -4.40 10.97
N ILE A 310 -20.82 -5.27 10.44
CA ILE A 310 -21.07 -6.01 9.19
C ILE A 310 -22.35 -6.86 9.34
N ARG A 311 -22.59 -7.43 10.50
CA ARG A 311 -23.75 -8.26 10.78
C ARG A 311 -25.05 -7.46 10.67
N SER A 312 -25.11 -6.27 11.29
CA SER A 312 -26.26 -5.37 11.20
C SER A 312 -26.49 -4.88 9.77
N ALA A 313 -25.43 -4.52 9.05
CA ALA A 313 -25.52 -4.12 7.64
C ALA A 313 -26.07 -5.26 6.76
N ARG A 314 -25.57 -6.49 6.91
CA ARG A 314 -26.06 -7.64 6.16
C ARG A 314 -27.51 -8.01 6.48
N ALA A 315 -27.93 -7.89 7.74
CA ALA A 315 -29.31 -8.13 8.13
C ALA A 315 -30.26 -7.09 7.50
N ALA A 316 -29.89 -5.81 7.54
CA ALA A 316 -30.67 -4.74 6.90
C ALA A 316 -30.70 -4.92 5.36
N HIS A 317 -29.58 -5.24 4.74
CA HIS A 317 -29.50 -5.55 3.31
C HIS A 317 -30.42 -6.72 2.95
N HIS A 318 -30.41 -7.80 3.75
CA HIS A 318 -31.22 -8.98 3.47
C HIS A 318 -32.74 -8.65 3.47
N LEU A 319 -33.21 -7.85 4.42
CA LEU A 319 -34.62 -7.45 4.46
C LEU A 319 -34.99 -6.50 3.29
N LEU A 320 -34.14 -5.54 3.01
CA LEU A 320 -34.37 -4.55 1.94
C LEU A 320 -34.27 -5.18 0.54
N ALA A 321 -33.34 -6.13 0.33
CA ALA A 321 -33.15 -6.81 -0.97
C ALA A 321 -34.32 -7.76 -1.35
N GLN A 322 -35.22 -8.11 -0.38
CA GLN A 322 -36.45 -8.88 -0.68
C GLN A 322 -37.54 -8.02 -1.32
N ARG A 323 -37.36 -6.70 -1.35
CA ARG A 323 -38.33 -5.76 -1.89
C ARG A 323 -38.14 -5.58 -3.39
N ALA A 324 -39.23 -5.60 -4.14
CA ALA A 324 -39.21 -5.38 -5.60
C ALA A 324 -39.21 -3.89 -5.99
N ASP A 325 -39.62 -3.00 -5.10
CA ASP A 325 -39.79 -1.57 -5.32
C ASP A 325 -38.53 -0.72 -5.10
N VAL A 326 -37.47 -1.29 -4.56
CA VAL A 326 -36.20 -0.61 -4.34
C VAL A 326 -35.02 -1.42 -4.93
N ASP A 327 -33.99 -0.73 -5.42
CA ASP A 327 -32.68 -1.34 -5.69
C ASP A 327 -31.80 -1.23 -4.44
N VAL A 328 -31.06 -2.28 -4.10
CA VAL A 328 -30.27 -2.31 -2.88
C VAL A 328 -28.83 -2.73 -3.18
N VAL A 329 -27.86 -2.00 -2.62
CA VAL A 329 -26.43 -2.32 -2.70
C VAL A 329 -25.86 -2.40 -1.30
N LEU A 330 -24.96 -3.36 -1.07
CA LEU A 330 -24.22 -3.50 0.19
C LEU A 330 -22.75 -3.16 0.01
N LEU A 331 -22.24 -2.20 0.80
CA LEU A 331 -20.84 -1.78 0.83
C LEU A 331 -20.20 -2.12 2.18
N THR A 332 -19.23 -3.04 2.18
CA THR A 332 -18.45 -3.41 3.37
C THR A 332 -16.95 -3.31 3.09
N GLY A 333 -16.13 -3.11 4.14
CA GLY A 333 -14.68 -2.92 3.98
C GLY A 333 -13.90 -4.23 3.82
N ARG A 334 -14.42 -5.36 4.34
CA ARG A 334 -13.71 -6.65 4.36
C ARG A 334 -14.02 -7.50 3.13
N SER A 335 -13.68 -6.97 1.95
CA SER A 335 -13.80 -7.64 0.66
C SER A 335 -12.45 -7.69 -0.06
N ARG A 336 -12.27 -8.68 -0.96
CA ARG A 336 -11.09 -8.76 -1.83
C ARG A 336 -11.09 -7.56 -2.78
N SER A 337 -9.91 -7.11 -3.21
CA SER A 337 -9.79 -5.95 -4.10
C SER A 337 -10.54 -6.18 -5.42
N LEU A 338 -10.43 -7.37 -6.03
CA LEU A 338 -11.15 -7.70 -7.27
C LEU A 338 -12.67 -7.68 -7.11
N ASP A 339 -13.22 -8.19 -6.02
CA ASP A 339 -14.67 -8.15 -5.76
C ASP A 339 -15.14 -6.71 -5.56
N ARG A 340 -14.33 -5.89 -4.87
CA ARG A 340 -14.62 -4.47 -4.64
C ARG A 340 -14.58 -3.67 -5.93
N GLU A 341 -13.57 -3.86 -6.77
CA GLU A 341 -13.47 -3.20 -8.08
C GLU A 341 -14.71 -3.49 -8.93
N ARG A 342 -15.19 -4.73 -8.91
CA ARG A 342 -16.43 -5.11 -9.60
C ARG A 342 -17.68 -4.46 -8.99
N LEU A 343 -17.74 -4.42 -7.66
CA LEU A 343 -18.85 -3.76 -6.97
C LEU A 343 -18.87 -2.27 -7.28
N LEU A 344 -17.71 -1.61 -7.29
CA LEU A 344 -17.58 -0.19 -7.66
C LEU A 344 -17.87 0.07 -9.15
N ALA A 345 -17.55 -0.86 -10.04
CA ALA A 345 -17.88 -0.81 -11.45
C ALA A 345 -19.34 -1.18 -11.76
N HIS A 346 -20.07 -1.70 -10.77
CA HIS A 346 -21.50 -2.00 -10.95
C HIS A 346 -22.27 -0.72 -11.31
N PRO A 347 -23.13 -0.69 -12.33
CA PRO A 347 -23.77 0.53 -12.84
C PRO A 347 -24.44 1.37 -11.73
N LEU A 348 -25.09 0.73 -10.77
CA LEU A 348 -25.74 1.41 -9.63
C LEU A 348 -24.75 2.14 -8.72
N VAL A 349 -23.54 1.61 -8.57
CA VAL A 349 -22.50 2.20 -7.70
C VAL A 349 -21.69 3.23 -8.48
N ALA A 350 -21.37 2.95 -9.74
CA ALA A 350 -20.66 3.88 -10.62
C ALA A 350 -21.42 5.21 -10.79
N GLU A 351 -22.74 5.14 -10.97
CA GLU A 351 -23.60 6.33 -10.99
C GLU A 351 -23.52 7.16 -9.71
N LEU A 352 -23.45 6.50 -8.54
CA LEU A 352 -23.32 7.17 -7.24
C LEU A 352 -21.95 7.87 -7.09
N LEU A 353 -20.90 7.21 -7.57
CA LEU A 353 -19.51 7.70 -7.45
C LEU A 353 -19.22 8.85 -8.42
N ALA A 354 -20.04 9.02 -9.47
CA ALA A 354 -19.93 10.16 -10.38
C ALA A 354 -20.27 11.52 -9.74
N GLY A 355 -20.64 11.54 -8.43
CA GLY A 355 -20.90 12.76 -7.66
C GLY A 355 -22.22 13.45 -8.01
N VAL A 356 -22.96 12.92 -8.97
CA VAL A 356 -24.27 13.42 -9.38
C VAL A 356 -25.33 12.41 -8.89
N ARG A 357 -26.34 12.89 -8.17
CA ARG A 357 -27.46 12.00 -7.82
C ARG A 357 -28.15 11.54 -9.10
N PRO A 358 -28.17 10.22 -9.36
CA PRO A 358 -28.80 9.71 -10.56
C PRO A 358 -30.30 10.02 -10.58
N ASP A 359 -30.82 10.43 -11.71
CA ASP A 359 -32.26 10.60 -11.93
C ASP A 359 -32.88 9.23 -12.21
N ARG A 360 -33.35 8.56 -11.16
CA ARG A 360 -33.82 7.18 -11.20
C ARG A 360 -35.33 7.11 -10.92
N ALA A 361 -36.02 6.31 -11.73
CA ALA A 361 -37.42 6.01 -11.50
C ALA A 361 -37.63 5.08 -10.28
N LYS A 362 -36.64 4.17 -10.03
CA LYS A 362 -36.67 3.24 -8.91
C LYS A 362 -35.69 3.73 -7.82
N PRO A 363 -36.12 3.80 -6.55
CA PRO A 363 -35.28 4.18 -5.43
C PRO A 363 -34.05 3.32 -5.29
N LEU A 364 -32.92 3.90 -4.86
CA LEU A 364 -31.68 3.18 -4.55
C LEU A 364 -31.36 3.32 -3.07
N VAL A 365 -31.21 2.19 -2.40
CA VAL A 365 -30.78 2.13 -1.00
C VAL A 365 -29.36 1.55 -0.93
N VAL A 366 -28.43 2.32 -0.40
CA VAL A 366 -27.06 1.89 -0.15
C VAL A 366 -26.92 1.53 1.31
N VAL A 367 -26.84 0.23 1.60
CA VAL A 367 -26.55 -0.26 2.95
C VAL A 367 -25.03 -0.33 3.10
N ALA A 368 -24.51 0.25 4.16
CA ALA A 368 -23.06 0.29 4.37
C ALA A 368 -22.70 0.19 5.85
N THR A 369 -21.44 -0.09 6.07
CA THR A 369 -20.80 0.07 7.36
C THR A 369 -20.01 1.39 7.39
N GLN A 370 -19.00 1.50 8.26
CA GLN A 370 -18.14 2.69 8.34
C GLN A 370 -17.39 3.00 7.02
N THR A 371 -17.47 2.12 6.03
CA THR A 371 -16.84 2.32 4.70
C THR A 371 -17.26 3.60 4.01
N VAL A 372 -18.47 4.09 4.27
CA VAL A 372 -18.96 5.34 3.67
C VAL A 372 -18.58 6.60 4.47
N GLU A 373 -18.09 6.47 5.70
CA GLU A 373 -17.70 7.63 6.51
C GLU A 373 -16.52 8.37 5.89
N VAL A 374 -15.56 7.62 5.38
CA VAL A 374 -14.31 8.15 4.83
C VAL A 374 -14.09 7.60 3.41
N GLY A 375 -13.71 8.44 2.47
CA GLY A 375 -13.13 8.04 1.20
C GLY A 375 -14.08 7.67 0.07
N ILE A 376 -15.38 7.69 0.24
CA ILE A 376 -16.31 7.51 -0.87
C ILE A 376 -17.00 8.85 -1.17
N ASP A 377 -16.96 9.30 -2.41
CA ASP A 377 -17.64 10.53 -2.83
C ASP A 377 -19.09 10.24 -3.21
N ILE A 378 -19.93 10.00 -2.18
CA ILE A 378 -21.36 9.74 -2.32
C ILE A 378 -22.15 10.88 -1.70
N SER A 379 -23.27 11.25 -2.35
CA SER A 379 -24.24 12.22 -1.83
C SER A 379 -25.61 11.58 -1.72
N PHE A 380 -26.06 11.31 -0.48
CA PHE A 380 -27.37 10.78 -0.21
C PHE A 380 -28.43 11.88 -0.16
N ALA A 381 -29.64 11.58 -0.60
CA ALA A 381 -30.81 12.46 -0.42
C ALA A 381 -31.47 12.30 0.96
N GLY A 382 -31.29 11.14 1.59
CA GLY A 382 -31.73 10.82 2.93
C GLY A 382 -30.81 9.81 3.58
N LEU A 383 -30.70 9.84 4.89
CA LEU A 383 -29.78 8.98 5.64
C LEU A 383 -30.50 8.32 6.83
N VAL A 384 -30.32 7.01 6.93
CA VAL A 384 -30.63 6.25 8.15
C VAL A 384 -29.31 5.79 8.72
N THR A 385 -29.02 6.11 9.96
CA THR A 385 -27.74 5.72 10.58
C THR A 385 -27.97 5.14 11.97
N GLU A 386 -27.27 4.05 12.26
CA GLU A 386 -27.14 3.58 13.63
C GLU A 386 -26.41 4.64 14.46
N ASN A 387 -26.83 4.80 15.73
CA ASN A 387 -26.18 5.71 16.66
C ASN A 387 -24.69 5.37 16.83
N ALA A 388 -23.82 6.37 16.88
CA ALA A 388 -22.38 6.21 16.85
C ALA A 388 -21.70 7.30 17.70
N SER A 389 -20.36 7.29 17.75
CA SER A 389 -19.60 8.41 18.29
C SER A 389 -19.86 9.68 17.49
N LEU A 390 -19.63 10.82 18.10
CA LEU A 390 -19.87 12.12 17.47
C LEU A 390 -19.07 12.29 16.17
N ALA A 391 -17.78 11.94 16.19
CA ALA A 391 -16.93 12.01 14.99
C ALA A 391 -17.49 11.17 13.84
N ALA A 392 -17.95 9.95 14.13
CA ALA A 392 -18.56 9.08 13.12
C ALA A 392 -19.87 9.68 12.57
N LEU A 393 -20.72 10.25 13.42
CA LEU A 393 -21.96 10.91 12.97
C LEU A 393 -21.66 12.12 12.10
N VAL A 394 -20.67 12.95 12.44
CA VAL A 394 -20.23 14.10 11.62
C VAL A 394 -19.81 13.62 10.23
N GLN A 395 -19.05 12.53 10.13
CA GLN A 395 -18.62 11.97 8.86
C GLN A 395 -19.79 11.42 8.04
N ARG A 396 -20.72 10.69 8.68
CA ARG A 396 -21.94 10.16 8.03
C ARG A 396 -22.83 11.28 7.52
N LEU A 397 -23.05 12.30 8.34
CA LEU A 397 -23.79 13.50 7.94
C LEU A 397 -23.07 14.27 6.82
N GLY A 398 -21.75 14.22 6.74
CA GLY A 398 -20.98 14.75 5.61
C GLY A 398 -21.29 14.06 4.27
N ARG A 399 -21.98 12.91 4.25
CA ARG A 399 -22.47 12.21 3.05
C ARG A 399 -23.94 12.52 2.71
N LEU A 400 -24.64 13.18 3.60
CA LEU A 400 -26.01 13.62 3.37
C LEU A 400 -26.00 14.99 2.70
N ASP A 401 -26.62 15.10 1.54
CA ASP A 401 -26.67 16.33 0.72
C ASP A 401 -25.31 17.04 0.63
N ARG A 402 -24.30 16.27 0.21
CA ARG A 402 -22.91 16.74 0.14
C ARG A 402 -22.74 17.93 -0.83
N THR A 403 -23.57 17.98 -1.86
CA THR A 403 -23.57 19.06 -2.87
C THR A 403 -24.37 20.29 -2.45
N GLY A 404 -25.21 20.18 -1.43
CA GLY A 404 -26.05 21.26 -0.94
C GLY A 404 -27.21 21.62 -1.88
N ASP A 405 -27.71 20.62 -2.63
CA ASP A 405 -28.76 20.84 -3.66
C ASP A 405 -30.18 20.74 -3.09
N LEU A 406 -30.31 20.20 -1.86
CA LEU A 406 -31.60 20.05 -1.20
C LEU A 406 -31.89 21.26 -0.31
N ALA A 407 -33.17 21.70 -0.26
CA ALA A 407 -33.59 22.72 0.67
C ALA A 407 -33.42 22.24 2.16
N LEU A 408 -33.68 20.95 2.38
CA LEU A 408 -33.54 20.30 3.67
C LEU A 408 -33.37 18.79 3.46
N ALA A 409 -32.30 18.22 3.97
CA ALA A 409 -32.00 16.80 3.86
C ALA A 409 -32.32 16.05 5.17
N PRO A 410 -33.20 15.03 5.16
CA PRO A 410 -33.58 14.31 6.36
C PRO A 410 -32.58 13.22 6.72
N ALA A 411 -32.27 13.08 8.00
CA ALA A 411 -31.50 11.98 8.59
C ALA A 411 -32.28 11.39 9.78
N ILE A 412 -32.27 10.06 9.90
CA ILE A 412 -32.80 9.32 11.05
C ILE A 412 -31.64 8.64 11.76
N VAL A 413 -31.37 9.02 13.01
CA VAL A 413 -30.39 8.37 13.88
C VAL A 413 -31.11 7.33 14.72
N LEU A 414 -30.73 6.05 14.56
CA LEU A 414 -31.36 4.91 15.23
C LEU A 414 -30.55 4.47 16.45
N ARG A 415 -31.20 4.43 17.61
CA ARG A 415 -30.65 3.78 18.79
C ARG A 415 -31.25 2.38 18.91
N SER A 416 -30.46 1.35 18.66
CA SER A 416 -30.89 -0.07 18.68
C SER A 416 -30.34 -0.85 19.89
N ASN A 417 -29.34 -0.30 20.59
CA ASN A 417 -28.65 -0.95 21.70
C ASN A 417 -28.97 -0.26 23.03
N VAL A 418 -29.87 -0.80 23.84
CA VAL A 418 -30.07 -0.33 25.22
C VAL A 418 -29.80 -1.47 26.19
N GLN A 419 -29.14 -1.16 27.30
CA GLN A 419 -28.92 -2.01 28.48
C GLN A 419 -27.75 -3.01 28.39
N ARG A 420 -26.67 -2.67 27.75
CA ARG A 420 -25.43 -3.44 27.93
C ARG A 420 -24.39 -2.63 28.67
N ASP A 421 -23.56 -3.30 29.43
CA ASP A 421 -22.33 -2.75 29.97
C ASP A 421 -21.60 -2.01 28.82
N GLU A 422 -21.18 -0.76 29.05
CA GLU A 422 -20.51 0.10 28.07
C GLU A 422 -19.35 -0.63 27.37
N SER A 423 -18.67 -1.54 28.11
CA SER A 423 -17.60 -2.37 27.58
C SER A 423 -18.05 -3.41 26.53
N THR A 424 -19.35 -3.68 26.41
CA THR A 424 -19.92 -4.69 25.48
C THR A 424 -20.55 -4.08 24.25
N ILE A 425 -20.64 -2.73 24.15
CA ILE A 425 -21.18 -2.06 22.96
C ILE A 425 -20.13 -2.12 21.84
N PRO A 426 -20.45 -2.75 20.70
CA PRO A 426 -19.49 -2.88 19.61
C PRO A 426 -19.06 -1.51 19.06
N VAL A 427 -17.77 -1.38 18.70
CA VAL A 427 -17.16 -0.29 17.94
C VAL A 427 -16.94 1.00 18.72
N TYR A 428 -18.00 1.60 19.32
CA TYR A 428 -17.92 2.95 19.89
C TYR A 428 -18.06 2.96 21.43
N GLY A 429 -18.33 1.81 22.04
CA GLY A 429 -18.51 1.73 23.49
C GLY A 429 -19.47 2.77 24.03
N GLY A 430 -19.21 3.31 25.20
CA GLY A 430 -20.04 4.34 25.84
C GLY A 430 -20.10 5.68 25.09
N ALA A 431 -19.21 5.94 24.15
CA ALA A 431 -19.23 7.19 23.36
C ALA A 431 -20.53 7.35 22.56
N ALA A 432 -21.06 6.27 22.00
CA ALA A 432 -22.32 6.31 21.25
C ALA A 432 -23.49 6.71 22.16
N GLU A 433 -23.58 6.17 23.37
CA GLU A 433 -24.63 6.50 24.31
C GLU A 433 -24.54 7.94 24.83
N ARG A 434 -23.33 8.42 25.14
CA ARG A 434 -23.10 9.82 25.54
C ARG A 434 -23.45 10.79 24.41
N THR A 435 -23.08 10.44 23.16
CA THR A 435 -23.48 11.23 21.97
C THR A 435 -24.99 11.26 21.81
N TRP A 436 -25.70 10.14 22.00
CA TRP A 436 -27.16 10.10 21.99
C TRP A 436 -27.76 11.01 23.04
N ALA A 437 -27.31 10.90 24.28
CA ALA A 437 -27.82 11.74 25.37
C ALA A 437 -27.62 13.23 25.07
N HIS A 438 -26.46 13.61 24.60
CA HIS A 438 -26.14 14.99 24.20
C HIS A 438 -27.07 15.51 23.07
N LEU A 439 -27.29 14.70 22.04
CA LEU A 439 -28.17 15.08 20.92
C LEU A 439 -29.64 15.25 21.42
N VAL A 440 -30.10 14.38 22.30
CA VAL A 440 -31.46 14.50 22.89
C VAL A 440 -31.59 15.75 23.73
N GLU A 441 -30.59 16.12 24.52
CA GLU A 441 -30.58 17.34 25.35
C GLU A 441 -30.63 18.62 24.52
N HIS A 442 -29.96 18.62 23.35
CA HIS A 442 -29.84 19.79 22.49
C HIS A 442 -30.80 19.78 21.29
N ALA A 443 -31.67 18.76 21.15
CA ALA A 443 -32.65 18.70 20.08
C ALA A 443 -33.76 19.75 20.32
N PRO A 444 -33.79 20.87 19.58
CA PRO A 444 -34.87 21.84 19.75
C PRO A 444 -36.20 21.23 19.34
N VAL A 445 -37.24 21.59 20.08
CA VAL A 445 -38.63 21.21 19.80
C VAL A 445 -39.08 21.96 18.55
N VAL A 446 -39.16 21.28 17.41
CA VAL A 446 -39.70 21.85 16.16
C VAL A 446 -40.84 20.96 15.70
N GLU A 447 -42.03 21.51 15.53
CA GLU A 447 -43.17 20.78 14.96
C GLU A 447 -42.81 20.22 13.59
N MET A 448 -42.85 18.90 13.46
CA MET A 448 -42.60 18.20 12.21
C MET A 448 -43.91 17.84 11.52
N ALA A 449 -44.18 18.49 10.41
CA ALA A 449 -45.15 17.98 9.44
C ALA A 449 -44.44 16.99 8.51
N GLY A 450 -44.82 15.71 8.52
CA GLY A 450 -44.51 14.80 7.42
C GLY A 450 -43.63 13.59 7.67
N LEU A 451 -43.04 13.37 8.85
CA LEU A 451 -42.37 12.11 9.18
C LEU A 451 -43.13 11.39 10.32
N ASP A 452 -44.25 10.77 9.95
CA ASP A 452 -44.95 9.88 10.85
C ASP A 452 -44.48 8.43 10.63
N VAL A 453 -43.86 7.80 11.65
CA VAL A 453 -43.47 6.40 11.61
C VAL A 453 -44.27 5.62 12.64
N PRO A 454 -45.56 5.37 12.35
CA PRO A 454 -46.55 4.83 13.33
C PRO A 454 -46.20 3.43 13.84
N ALA A 455 -45.39 2.69 13.09
CA ALA A 455 -45.05 1.28 13.37
C ALA A 455 -43.86 1.11 14.33
N LEU A 456 -43.18 2.19 14.69
CA LEU A 456 -42.06 2.12 15.63
C LEU A 456 -42.54 2.49 17.04
N SER A 457 -42.53 1.54 17.94
CA SER A 457 -42.86 1.72 19.35
C SER A 457 -41.81 2.50 20.14
N GLY A 458 -41.10 3.45 19.48
CA GLY A 458 -40.05 4.26 20.04
C GLY A 458 -40.46 5.70 20.22
N LYS A 459 -39.72 6.43 21.06
CA LYS A 459 -39.89 7.88 21.18
C LYS A 459 -39.12 8.55 20.03
N LEU A 460 -39.89 9.09 19.10
CA LEU A 460 -39.39 9.98 18.07
C LEU A 460 -39.17 11.35 18.73
N THR A 461 -37.97 11.89 18.61
CA THR A 461 -37.69 13.28 18.97
C THR A 461 -37.90 14.17 17.76
N GLU A 462 -38.35 15.40 18.00
CA GLU A 462 -38.41 16.44 17.00
C GLU A 462 -36.97 16.73 16.46
N GLY A 463 -36.85 17.03 15.16
CA GLY A 463 -35.58 17.02 14.48
C GLY A 463 -34.67 18.21 14.79
N LEU A 464 -33.41 17.94 15.06
CA LEU A 464 -32.35 18.94 15.21
C LEU A 464 -31.88 19.43 13.83
N LEU A 465 -31.89 20.78 13.63
CA LEU A 465 -31.35 21.38 12.40
C LEU A 465 -29.85 21.63 12.53
N VAL A 466 -29.07 21.05 11.63
CA VAL A 466 -27.61 21.20 11.60
C VAL A 466 -27.13 21.46 10.18
N ASN A 467 -25.98 22.12 10.07
CA ASN A 467 -25.19 22.21 8.84
C ASN A 467 -23.70 22.12 9.16
N PRO A 468 -22.79 22.04 8.18
CA PRO A 468 -21.36 21.94 8.43
C PRO A 468 -20.75 23.06 9.29
N LEU A 469 -21.39 24.23 9.37
CA LEU A 469 -20.92 25.35 10.18
C LEU A 469 -21.53 25.33 11.61
N THR A 470 -22.78 24.90 11.76
CA THR A 470 -23.46 24.89 13.04
C THR A 470 -23.22 23.63 13.85
N LEU A 471 -22.91 22.51 13.21
CA LEU A 471 -22.65 21.26 13.92
C LEU A 471 -21.42 21.36 14.87
N PRO A 472 -20.28 21.97 14.48
CA PRO A 472 -19.20 22.24 15.43
C PRO A 472 -19.59 23.19 16.57
N ALA A 473 -20.46 24.15 16.31
CA ALA A 473 -20.88 25.11 17.32
C ALA A 473 -21.71 24.46 18.47
N LEU A 474 -22.43 23.37 18.19
CA LEU A 474 -23.12 22.58 19.23
C LEU A 474 -22.16 21.91 20.22
N LEU A 475 -20.86 21.95 19.92
CA LEU A 475 -19.80 21.24 20.63
C LEU A 475 -18.85 22.16 21.38
N THR A 476 -19.07 23.50 21.32
CA THR A 476 -18.11 24.49 21.82
C THR A 476 -18.00 24.49 23.36
N ASP A 477 -19.03 24.04 24.05
CA ASP A 477 -19.09 24.04 25.52
C ASP A 477 -19.05 22.62 26.12
N VAL A 478 -18.73 21.61 25.33
CA VAL A 478 -18.75 20.21 25.75
C VAL A 478 -17.35 19.60 25.69
N ASP A 479 -17.03 18.80 26.68
CA ASP A 479 -15.88 17.92 26.59
C ASP A 479 -16.11 16.87 25.48
N THR A 480 -15.70 17.20 24.26
CA THR A 480 -15.85 16.35 23.07
C THR A 480 -15.10 15.03 23.19
N SER A 481 -14.12 14.94 24.11
CA SER A 481 -13.40 13.70 24.37
C SER A 481 -14.31 12.60 24.89
N ALA A 482 -15.32 12.95 25.68
CA ALA A 482 -16.31 12.01 26.19
C ALA A 482 -17.27 11.48 25.13
N LEU A 483 -17.54 12.25 24.07
CA LEU A 483 -18.44 11.91 22.98
C LEU A 483 -17.76 11.10 21.85
N ASN A 484 -16.45 10.97 21.92
CA ASN A 484 -15.66 10.20 20.98
C ASN A 484 -15.08 8.95 21.64
N VAL A 485 -14.57 8.04 20.82
CA VAL A 485 -13.83 6.90 21.31
C VAL A 485 -12.57 7.42 22.02
N ALA A 486 -12.25 6.86 23.17
CA ALA A 486 -11.05 7.24 23.92
C ALA A 486 -9.81 7.17 23.02
N GLU A 487 -8.94 8.18 23.12
CA GLU A 487 -7.67 8.13 22.40
C GLU A 487 -6.88 6.89 22.83
N PRO A 488 -6.29 6.15 21.88
CA PRO A 488 -5.47 5.00 22.24
C PRO A 488 -4.25 5.44 23.03
N LEU A 489 -3.79 4.59 23.94
CA LEU A 489 -2.51 4.79 24.62
C LEU A 489 -1.36 4.68 23.60
N ILE A 490 -0.66 5.78 23.36
CA ILE A 490 0.40 5.86 22.34
C ILE A 490 1.74 5.77 23.06
N PRO A 491 2.55 4.72 22.78
CA PRO A 491 3.89 4.65 23.33
C PRO A 491 4.78 5.73 22.69
N VAL A 492 5.66 6.30 23.50
CA VAL A 492 6.67 7.26 22.98
C VAL A 492 7.75 6.51 22.23
N VAL A 493 8.08 6.96 21.04
CA VAL A 493 9.20 6.42 20.25
C VAL A 493 10.50 6.95 20.82
N HIS A 494 11.28 6.10 21.51
CA HIS A 494 12.58 6.48 22.05
C HIS A 494 13.66 6.47 20.96
N ARG A 495 14.61 7.42 21.03
CA ARG A 495 15.76 7.50 20.12
C ARG A 495 16.52 6.18 20.03
N THR A 496 16.74 5.51 21.16
CA THR A 496 17.43 4.21 21.21
C THR A 496 16.71 3.10 20.45
N LEU A 497 15.39 3.17 20.37
CA LEU A 497 14.59 2.22 19.58
C LEU A 497 14.78 2.47 18.07
N ILE A 498 14.79 3.74 17.66
CA ILE A 498 15.11 4.10 16.27
C ILE A 498 16.53 3.67 15.90
N ASP A 499 17.52 3.93 16.79
CA ASP A 499 18.91 3.51 16.57
C ASP A 499 19.02 1.98 16.47
N ALA A 500 18.22 1.22 17.22
CA ALA A 500 18.16 -0.24 17.11
C ALA A 500 17.50 -0.67 15.78
N TRP A 501 16.38 -0.08 15.43
CA TRP A 501 15.65 -0.42 14.21
C TRP A 501 16.38 -0.02 12.92
N ALA A 502 17.20 1.03 12.98
CA ALA A 502 18.05 1.44 11.86
C ALA A 502 19.16 0.43 11.51
N ARG A 503 19.41 -0.58 12.37
CA ARG A 503 20.44 -1.60 12.14
C ARG A 503 19.94 -2.67 11.16
N THR A 504 20.88 -3.19 10.37
CA THR A 504 20.62 -4.33 9.47
C THR A 504 21.50 -5.53 9.80
N SER A 505 22.71 -5.29 10.29
CA SER A 505 23.68 -6.33 10.68
C SER A 505 24.52 -5.85 11.89
N PRO A 506 24.41 -6.51 13.06
CA PRO A 506 23.43 -7.54 13.36
C PRO A 506 22.01 -6.98 13.43
N ALA A 507 21.04 -7.81 13.09
CA ALA A 507 19.64 -7.44 13.25
C ALA A 507 19.31 -7.17 14.73
N PRO A 508 18.40 -6.23 15.06
CA PRO A 508 18.05 -5.94 16.43
C PRO A 508 17.39 -7.13 17.12
N VAL A 509 17.78 -7.37 18.37
CA VAL A 509 17.21 -8.41 19.23
C VAL A 509 16.95 -7.80 20.60
N PRO A 510 15.71 -7.81 21.10
CA PRO A 510 14.48 -8.28 20.46
C PRO A 510 14.07 -7.39 19.27
N ASP A 511 13.44 -7.99 18.26
CA ASP A 511 12.83 -7.27 17.13
C ASP A 511 11.39 -6.88 17.51
N GLN A 512 11.21 -5.63 17.93
CA GLN A 512 9.91 -5.13 18.38
C GLN A 512 9.02 -4.81 17.17
N GLU A 513 7.72 -5.14 17.31
CA GLU A 513 6.71 -4.80 16.33
C GLU A 513 6.42 -3.28 16.30
N PRO A 514 6.31 -2.65 15.12
CA PRO A 514 6.01 -1.23 15.02
C PRO A 514 4.53 -0.90 15.29
N ALA A 515 3.64 -1.88 15.23
CA ALA A 515 2.20 -1.69 15.32
C ALA A 515 1.73 -0.85 16.53
N PRO A 516 2.27 -1.01 17.77
CA PRO A 516 1.87 -0.17 18.90
C PRO A 516 2.10 1.33 18.69
N PHE A 517 3.11 1.70 17.91
CA PHE A 517 3.44 3.09 17.58
C PHE A 517 2.58 3.67 16.45
N LEU A 518 1.90 2.80 15.70
CA LEU A 518 1.08 3.17 14.56
C LEU A 518 -0.42 3.18 14.89
N HIS A 519 -0.85 2.35 15.84
CA HIS A 519 -2.26 2.16 16.21
C HIS A 519 -2.53 2.36 17.70
N GLY A 520 -1.51 2.40 18.56
CA GLY A 520 -1.64 2.45 20.02
C GLY A 520 -1.50 1.06 20.67
N LEU A 521 -1.36 1.04 21.99
CA LEU A 521 -1.10 -0.20 22.76
C LEU A 521 -2.31 -1.14 22.79
N ASP A 522 -3.54 -0.58 22.77
CA ASP A 522 -4.78 -1.34 22.91
C ASP A 522 -5.35 -1.81 21.56
N THR A 523 -4.76 -1.38 20.45
CA THR A 523 -5.23 -1.63 19.09
C THR A 523 -4.18 -2.39 18.28
N SER A 524 -3.83 -3.60 18.68
CA SER A 524 -2.97 -4.44 17.83
C SER A 524 -3.69 -4.81 16.56
N PRO A 525 -3.13 -4.56 15.37
CA PRO A 525 -3.68 -5.10 14.13
C PRO A 525 -3.64 -6.62 14.24
N GLU A 526 -4.79 -7.23 14.41
CA GLU A 526 -4.93 -8.68 14.52
C GLU A 526 -5.21 -9.34 13.16
N ASP A 527 -5.08 -8.62 12.07
CA ASP A 527 -5.50 -9.10 10.75
C ASP A 527 -4.48 -10.09 10.15
N VAL A 528 -5.03 -11.14 9.55
CA VAL A 528 -4.35 -12.15 8.74
C VAL A 528 -4.84 -11.98 7.30
N LEU A 529 -3.95 -12.04 6.33
CA LEU A 529 -4.32 -12.05 4.91
C LEU A 529 -4.81 -13.45 4.52
N VAL A 530 -6.07 -13.54 4.12
CA VAL A 530 -6.68 -14.82 3.76
C VAL A 530 -7.00 -14.86 2.28
N LEU A 531 -6.70 -15.97 1.65
CA LEU A 531 -7.08 -16.27 0.27
C LEU A 531 -7.61 -17.70 0.17
N TRP A 532 -8.30 -17.97 -0.92
CA TRP A 532 -8.92 -19.29 -1.17
C TRP A 532 -8.41 -19.90 -2.46
N ARG A 533 -8.20 -21.21 -2.44
CA ARG A 533 -7.81 -21.99 -3.60
C ARG A 533 -8.76 -23.19 -3.78
N ALA A 534 -9.18 -23.42 -5.02
CA ALA A 534 -10.07 -24.52 -5.37
C ALA A 534 -9.33 -25.84 -5.62
N ASP A 535 -8.06 -25.78 -5.97
CA ASP A 535 -7.22 -26.90 -6.37
C ASP A 535 -6.44 -27.58 -5.23
N LEU A 536 -6.81 -27.27 -3.97
CA LEU A 536 -6.22 -27.90 -2.78
C LEU A 536 -6.88 -29.26 -2.52
N ARG A 537 -6.14 -30.34 -2.80
CA ARG A 537 -6.66 -31.71 -2.76
C ARG A 537 -6.65 -32.31 -1.36
N GLU A 538 -7.58 -33.27 -1.16
CA GLU A 538 -7.58 -34.19 -0.03
C GLU A 538 -7.50 -35.61 -0.57
N ILE A 539 -6.70 -36.44 0.09
CA ILE A 539 -6.61 -37.91 -0.17
C ILE A 539 -7.24 -38.58 1.04
N ASP A 540 -8.28 -39.37 0.80
CA ASP A 540 -9.03 -40.06 1.86
C ASP A 540 -9.53 -39.13 2.99
N GLY A 541 -9.90 -37.86 2.62
CA GLY A 541 -10.37 -36.88 3.57
C GLY A 541 -9.25 -36.18 4.39
N GLN A 542 -7.99 -36.45 4.06
CA GLN A 542 -6.84 -35.81 4.68
C GLN A 542 -6.17 -34.80 3.68
N PRO A 543 -5.68 -33.66 4.15
CA PRO A 543 -5.02 -32.67 3.29
C PRO A 543 -3.69 -33.24 2.76
N ASP A 544 -3.47 -33.07 1.45
CA ASP A 544 -2.17 -33.31 0.83
C ASP A 544 -1.37 -31.99 0.87
N PHE A 545 -0.70 -31.72 2.00
CA PHE A 545 0.02 -30.46 2.20
C PHE A 545 1.18 -30.25 1.23
N ASP A 546 1.81 -31.30 0.73
CA ASP A 546 2.89 -31.19 -0.26
C ASP A 546 2.33 -30.72 -1.62
N GLN A 547 1.17 -31.28 -2.02
CA GLN A 547 0.45 -30.82 -3.19
C GLN A 547 -0.03 -29.37 -3.01
N TRP A 548 -0.59 -29.01 -1.85
CA TRP A 548 -1.02 -27.65 -1.55
C TRP A 548 0.14 -26.67 -1.66
N ALA A 549 1.29 -26.97 -1.05
CA ALA A 549 2.49 -26.13 -1.14
C ALA A 549 2.99 -26.00 -2.58
N THR A 550 2.87 -27.08 -3.38
CA THR A 550 3.24 -27.07 -4.79
C THR A 550 2.31 -26.17 -5.61
N CYS A 551 0.99 -26.23 -5.41
CA CYS A 551 0.03 -25.33 -6.03
C CYS A 551 0.37 -23.86 -5.74
N MET A 552 0.68 -23.55 -4.48
CA MET A 552 1.02 -22.20 -4.08
C MET A 552 2.35 -21.69 -4.67
N ARG A 553 3.31 -22.58 -4.94
CA ARG A 553 4.55 -22.24 -5.67
C ARG A 553 4.31 -22.02 -7.16
N GLN A 554 3.43 -22.81 -7.79
CA GLN A 554 3.10 -22.69 -9.22
C GLN A 554 2.30 -21.42 -9.51
N THR A 555 1.36 -21.08 -8.63
CA THR A 555 0.50 -19.89 -8.73
C THR A 555 0.59 -19.08 -7.43
N PRO A 556 1.66 -18.29 -7.24
CA PRO A 556 1.85 -17.50 -6.03
C PRO A 556 0.67 -16.55 -5.77
N PRO A 557 0.33 -16.30 -4.51
CA PRO A 557 -0.72 -15.35 -4.17
C PRO A 557 -0.41 -13.95 -4.70
N HIS A 558 -1.47 -13.25 -5.08
CA HIS A 558 -1.38 -11.82 -5.36
C HIS A 558 -2.36 -11.06 -4.46
N GLY A 559 -2.04 -9.80 -4.18
CA GLY A 559 -2.79 -9.02 -3.21
C GLY A 559 -4.25 -8.75 -3.56
N ALA A 560 -4.60 -8.79 -4.85
CA ALA A 560 -5.96 -8.52 -5.29
C ALA A 560 -6.97 -9.63 -4.89
N GLU A 561 -6.50 -10.86 -4.61
CA GLU A 561 -7.32 -11.99 -4.18
C GLU A 561 -7.41 -12.15 -2.66
N THR A 562 -6.62 -11.40 -1.90
CA THR A 562 -6.56 -11.50 -0.44
C THR A 562 -7.59 -10.60 0.25
N VAL A 563 -8.04 -11.03 1.41
CA VAL A 563 -8.82 -10.21 2.33
C VAL A 563 -8.18 -10.23 3.73
N ALA A 564 -8.14 -9.07 4.38
CA ALA A 564 -7.67 -8.97 5.76
C ALA A 564 -8.80 -9.35 6.72
N ILE A 565 -8.55 -10.34 7.58
CA ILE A 565 -9.52 -10.89 8.53
C ILE A 565 -8.86 -10.93 9.90
N PRO A 566 -9.51 -10.49 10.98
CA PRO A 566 -8.97 -10.61 12.32
C PRO A 566 -8.60 -12.06 12.63
N ALA A 567 -7.37 -12.29 13.11
CA ALA A 567 -6.84 -13.62 13.42
C ALA A 567 -7.78 -14.40 14.34
N ARG A 568 -8.45 -13.73 15.29
CA ARG A 568 -9.45 -14.31 16.18
C ARG A 568 -10.64 -14.89 15.43
N GLN A 569 -11.16 -14.18 14.42
CA GLN A 569 -12.28 -14.67 13.61
C GLN A 569 -11.87 -15.85 12.75
N LEU A 570 -10.69 -15.79 12.14
CA LEU A 570 -10.16 -16.88 11.36
C LEU A 570 -9.93 -18.12 12.24
N ARG A 571 -9.39 -17.96 13.46
CA ARG A 571 -9.24 -19.05 14.43
C ARG A 571 -10.59 -19.72 14.75
N ARG A 572 -11.62 -18.92 15.06
CA ARG A 572 -12.99 -19.43 15.32
C ARG A 572 -13.57 -20.14 14.10
N PHE A 573 -13.43 -19.55 12.92
CA PHE A 573 -13.89 -20.15 11.67
C PHE A 573 -13.23 -21.51 11.41
N LEU A 574 -11.92 -21.64 11.63
CA LEU A 574 -11.18 -22.88 11.42
C LEU A 574 -11.45 -23.93 12.52
N THR A 575 -11.68 -23.51 13.75
CA THR A 575 -12.02 -24.43 14.87
C THR A 575 -13.51 -24.78 14.95
N ARG A 576 -14.35 -24.26 14.05
CA ARG A 576 -15.80 -24.46 14.03
C ARG A 576 -16.47 -24.10 15.35
N SER A 577 -15.91 -23.19 16.11
CA SER A 577 -16.47 -22.74 17.39
C SER A 577 -17.73 -21.89 17.15
N ALA A 578 -18.80 -22.19 17.87
CA ALA A 578 -20.02 -21.38 17.81
C ALA A 578 -19.77 -20.05 18.53
N GLY A 579 -20.17 -18.95 17.91
CA GLY A 579 -20.09 -17.61 18.47
C GLY A 579 -20.18 -16.58 17.35
N ALA A 580 -21.15 -15.69 17.39
CA ALA A 580 -21.27 -14.59 16.47
C ALA A 580 -20.41 -13.44 17.01
N ASP A 581 -19.37 -13.04 16.27
CA ASP A 581 -18.66 -11.79 16.54
C ASP A 581 -19.34 -10.65 15.81
N ASP A 582 -19.72 -9.63 16.56
CA ASP A 582 -20.06 -8.33 16.00
C ASP A 582 -18.77 -7.65 15.61
N THR A 583 -18.52 -7.54 14.31
CA THR A 583 -17.29 -6.95 13.79
C THR A 583 -17.53 -5.65 13.07
N SER A 584 -16.65 -4.73 13.34
CA SER A 584 -16.48 -3.46 12.64
C SER A 584 -15.65 -3.65 11.38
N ASP A 585 -15.86 -2.78 10.38
CA ASP A 585 -14.95 -2.63 9.24
C ASP A 585 -13.71 -1.79 9.58
N LEU A 586 -13.60 -1.27 10.79
CA LEU A 586 -12.42 -0.52 11.24
C LEU A 586 -11.26 -1.49 11.45
N GLU A 587 -10.16 -1.28 10.75
CA GLU A 587 -8.90 -1.96 11.02
C GLU A 587 -8.40 -1.49 12.40
N GLY A 588 -7.92 -2.44 13.23
CA GLY A 588 -7.37 -2.11 14.54
C GLY A 588 -8.39 -1.84 15.67
N THR A 589 -9.69 -1.93 15.45
CA THR A 589 -10.67 -1.82 16.55
C THR A 589 -10.61 -3.07 17.42
N PRO A 590 -10.40 -2.96 18.75
CA PRO A 590 -10.48 -4.11 19.63
C PRO A 590 -11.91 -4.65 19.61
N SER A 591 -12.08 -5.89 19.24
CA SER A 591 -13.31 -6.59 19.51
C SER A 591 -13.34 -6.86 21.00
N SER A 592 -14.48 -6.57 21.67
CA SER A 592 -14.69 -6.71 23.10
C SER A 592 -13.96 -7.95 23.69
N SER A 593 -13.05 -7.71 24.62
CA SER A 593 -12.26 -8.74 25.30
C SER A 593 -13.17 -9.56 26.22
N GLU A 594 -13.57 -10.75 25.79
CA GLU A 594 -13.89 -11.78 26.77
C GLU A 594 -12.58 -12.31 27.34
N ALA A 595 -12.27 -11.98 28.57
CA ALA A 595 -11.23 -12.63 29.35
C ALA A 595 -11.52 -14.14 29.37
N VAL A 596 -10.63 -14.91 28.79
CA VAL A 596 -10.70 -16.38 28.87
C VAL A 596 -10.49 -16.75 30.33
N PRO A 597 -11.46 -17.41 30.99
CA PRO A 597 -11.24 -17.87 32.37
C PRO A 597 -10.08 -18.86 32.38
N ALA A 598 -9.09 -18.61 33.19
CA ALA A 598 -7.99 -19.52 33.45
C ALA A 598 -8.53 -20.77 34.18
N GLY A 599 -9.00 -21.77 33.42
CA GLY A 599 -9.53 -22.99 34.00
C GLY A 599 -9.54 -24.16 33.02
N ARG A 600 -8.70 -25.15 33.32
CA ARG A 600 -8.58 -26.50 32.70
C ARG A 600 -8.13 -26.51 31.23
N ARG A 601 -6.93 -27.04 31.01
CA ARG A 601 -6.42 -27.43 29.67
C ARG A 601 -7.33 -28.51 29.07
N GLN A 602 -8.32 -28.06 28.29
CA GLN A 602 -8.96 -28.97 27.32
C GLN A 602 -8.00 -29.16 26.14
N PRO A 603 -7.98 -30.33 25.51
CA PRO A 603 -7.23 -30.52 24.27
C PRO A 603 -7.69 -29.47 23.26
N PRO A 604 -6.78 -28.92 22.42
CA PRO A 604 -7.14 -27.93 21.45
C PRO A 604 -8.24 -28.48 20.52
N PRO A 605 -9.28 -27.69 20.21
CA PRO A 605 -10.33 -28.13 19.30
C PRO A 605 -9.71 -28.49 17.94
N ALA A 606 -10.25 -29.55 17.33
CA ALA A 606 -9.83 -29.97 15.99
C ALA A 606 -9.99 -28.79 15.02
N MET A 607 -8.90 -28.42 14.37
CA MET A 607 -8.86 -27.29 13.46
C MET A 607 -8.96 -27.78 12.00
N SER A 608 -9.71 -27.05 11.16
CA SER A 608 -9.74 -27.33 9.73
C SER A 608 -8.39 -27.02 9.10
N PRO A 609 -7.86 -27.88 8.20
CA PRO A 609 -6.56 -27.70 7.59
C PRO A 609 -6.40 -26.39 6.83
N ALA A 610 -5.24 -25.76 6.96
CA ALA A 610 -4.85 -24.54 6.23
C ALA A 610 -3.34 -24.53 6.05
N LEU A 611 -2.83 -23.72 5.11
CA LEU A 611 -1.40 -23.39 5.02
C LEU A 611 -1.18 -21.93 5.35
N ARG A 612 -0.03 -21.62 5.97
CA ARG A 612 0.49 -20.25 6.08
C ARG A 612 1.83 -20.11 5.37
N TYR A 613 2.12 -18.93 4.89
CA TYR A 613 3.43 -18.61 4.38
C TYR A 613 4.40 -18.28 5.53
N ASP A 614 5.55 -18.93 5.54
CA ASP A 614 6.64 -18.62 6.47
C ASP A 614 7.67 -17.74 5.76
N GLU A 615 7.71 -16.46 6.14
CA GLU A 615 8.58 -15.47 5.50
C GLU A 615 10.08 -15.72 5.78
N ARG A 616 10.40 -16.38 6.91
CA ARG A 616 11.80 -16.67 7.29
C ARG A 616 12.39 -17.77 6.43
N GLU A 617 11.59 -18.79 6.16
CA GLU A 617 12.01 -19.94 5.38
C GLU A 617 11.61 -19.87 3.90
N GLY A 618 10.79 -18.87 3.54
CA GLY A 618 10.29 -18.67 2.17
C GLY A 618 9.40 -19.81 1.66
N GLN A 619 8.70 -20.51 2.56
CA GLN A 619 7.90 -21.69 2.22
C GLN A 619 6.51 -21.72 2.86
N TRP A 620 5.62 -22.52 2.26
CA TRP A 620 4.30 -22.77 2.78
C TRP A 620 4.33 -23.91 3.79
N VAL A 621 3.79 -23.67 4.99
CA VAL A 621 3.77 -24.64 6.09
C VAL A 621 2.34 -24.86 6.61
N PRO A 622 2.00 -26.07 7.07
CA PRO A 622 0.71 -26.35 7.66
C PRO A 622 0.43 -25.52 8.91
N VAL A 623 -0.81 -25.04 9.04
CA VAL A 623 -1.32 -24.48 10.29
C VAL A 623 -1.85 -25.62 11.15
N THR A 624 -1.16 -25.92 12.24
CA THR A 624 -1.47 -27.08 13.08
C THR A 624 -2.21 -26.70 14.36
N VAL A 625 -2.01 -25.49 14.84
CA VAL A 625 -2.67 -24.94 16.04
C VAL A 625 -3.12 -23.51 15.83
N PRO A 626 -4.17 -23.03 16.51
CA PRO A 626 -4.68 -21.66 16.34
C PRO A 626 -3.65 -20.54 16.55
N ARG A 627 -2.65 -20.77 17.40
CA ARG A 627 -1.56 -19.79 17.65
C ARG A 627 -0.61 -19.59 16.47
N ASP A 628 -0.62 -20.49 15.47
CA ASP A 628 0.18 -20.35 14.25
C ASP A 628 -0.35 -19.25 13.34
N LEU A 629 -1.62 -18.87 13.53
CA LEU A 629 -2.24 -17.73 12.84
C LEU A 629 -1.79 -16.43 13.53
N ARG A 630 -0.68 -15.88 13.08
CA ARG A 630 -0.11 -14.63 13.60
C ARG A 630 -0.62 -13.45 12.78
N PRO A 631 -0.81 -12.26 13.39
CA PRO A 631 -1.07 -11.04 12.65
C PRO A 631 -0.04 -10.83 11.53
N GLY A 632 -0.51 -10.31 10.38
CA GLY A 632 0.33 -10.09 9.21
C GLY A 632 0.63 -11.31 8.35
N SER A 633 0.40 -12.56 8.85
CA SER A 633 0.66 -13.77 8.06
C SER A 633 -0.33 -13.95 6.90
N THR A 634 0.14 -14.57 5.81
CA THR A 634 -0.72 -14.95 4.68
C THR A 634 -1.15 -16.40 4.82
N VAL A 635 -2.46 -16.66 4.75
CA VAL A 635 -3.07 -17.99 4.96
C VAL A 635 -3.91 -18.36 3.76
N VAL A 636 -3.73 -19.60 3.26
CA VAL A 636 -4.56 -20.16 2.19
C VAL A 636 -5.55 -21.18 2.73
N LEU A 637 -6.78 -21.07 2.29
CA LEU A 637 -7.89 -21.96 2.65
C LEU A 637 -8.42 -22.69 1.41
N PRO A 638 -8.88 -23.92 1.54
CA PRO A 638 -9.69 -24.56 0.50
C PRO A 638 -10.96 -23.74 0.21
N ALA A 639 -11.22 -23.47 -1.06
CA ALA A 639 -12.40 -22.71 -1.50
C ALA A 639 -13.73 -23.28 -0.97
N ARG A 640 -13.81 -24.60 -0.82
CA ARG A 640 -14.99 -25.30 -0.27
C ARG A 640 -15.31 -24.97 1.18
N TYR A 641 -14.39 -24.32 1.92
CA TYR A 641 -14.68 -23.92 3.30
C TYR A 641 -15.70 -22.79 3.41
N GLY A 642 -15.90 -22.01 2.36
CA GLY A 642 -16.76 -20.84 2.43
C GLY A 642 -16.11 -19.69 3.20
N GLY A 643 -16.91 -18.84 3.78
CA GLY A 643 -16.47 -17.74 4.62
C GLY A 643 -16.43 -16.37 3.91
N HIS A 644 -16.66 -16.33 2.61
CA HIS A 644 -16.64 -15.09 1.81
C HIS A 644 -17.68 -15.16 0.67
N ASP A 645 -18.30 -14.03 0.36
CA ASP A 645 -19.21 -13.86 -0.78
C ASP A 645 -18.86 -12.60 -1.59
N ALA A 646 -19.71 -12.21 -2.52
CA ALA A 646 -19.51 -11.02 -3.36
C ALA A 646 -19.41 -9.70 -2.56
N PHE A 647 -19.90 -9.66 -1.33
CA PHE A 647 -19.89 -8.49 -0.46
C PHE A 647 -18.81 -8.57 0.64
N GLY A 648 -17.99 -9.63 0.64
CA GLY A 648 -16.88 -9.76 1.56
C GLY A 648 -16.99 -10.90 2.57
N TRP A 649 -16.22 -10.82 3.66
CA TRP A 649 -16.16 -11.83 4.69
C TRP A 649 -17.50 -12.07 5.39
N THR A 650 -17.95 -13.33 5.45
CA THR A 650 -19.20 -13.73 6.12
C THR A 650 -18.95 -14.48 7.43
N GLY A 651 -17.79 -15.12 7.58
CA GLY A 651 -17.49 -16.03 8.69
C GLY A 651 -18.32 -17.32 8.71
N THR A 652 -19.12 -17.58 7.68
CA THR A 652 -20.02 -18.74 7.59
C THR A 652 -19.60 -19.69 6.47
N ARG A 653 -19.86 -21.00 6.66
CA ARG A 653 -19.46 -22.06 5.71
C ARG A 653 -20.61 -22.44 4.75
N ASN A 654 -21.33 -21.46 4.24
CA ASN A 654 -22.57 -21.71 3.53
C ASN A 654 -22.37 -22.10 2.06
N GLN A 655 -21.36 -21.49 1.41
CA GLN A 655 -21.09 -21.68 -0.01
C GLN A 655 -19.60 -21.66 -0.28
N PRO A 656 -19.09 -22.40 -1.29
CA PRO A 656 -17.71 -22.30 -1.71
C PRO A 656 -17.36 -20.86 -2.16
N VAL A 657 -16.14 -20.44 -1.84
CA VAL A 657 -15.61 -19.14 -2.27
C VAL A 657 -15.04 -19.26 -3.68
N THR A 658 -15.31 -18.28 -4.52
CA THR A 658 -14.69 -18.19 -5.84
C THR A 658 -13.18 -17.98 -5.71
N ASP A 659 -12.38 -18.86 -6.30
CA ASP A 659 -10.93 -18.74 -6.39
C ASP A 659 -10.59 -17.74 -7.50
N LEU A 660 -9.88 -16.66 -7.16
CA LEU A 660 -9.51 -15.57 -8.09
C LEU A 660 -8.02 -15.54 -8.42
N GLY A 661 -7.26 -16.58 -8.05
CA GLY A 661 -5.81 -16.62 -8.19
C GLY A 661 -5.28 -16.52 -9.61
N ASP A 662 -6.15 -16.69 -10.62
CA ASP A 662 -5.78 -16.65 -12.04
C ASP A 662 -6.02 -15.27 -12.71
N PHE A 663 -6.59 -14.30 -11.99
CA PHE A 663 -7.07 -13.03 -12.54
C PHE A 663 -6.40 -11.75 -12.00
N PRO A 664 -5.10 -11.73 -11.74
CA PRO A 664 -4.44 -10.49 -11.39
C PRO A 664 -4.29 -9.57 -12.61
N SER A 665 -4.05 -8.31 -12.36
CA SER A 665 -3.86 -7.28 -13.38
C SER A 665 -2.53 -7.38 -14.15
N THR A 666 -1.60 -8.25 -13.75
CA THR A 666 -0.26 -8.32 -14.35
C THR A 666 -0.17 -9.33 -15.49
N ASP A 667 0.59 -8.97 -16.55
CA ASP A 667 0.77 -9.82 -17.74
C ASP A 667 1.59 -11.10 -17.49
N THR A 668 2.24 -11.20 -16.31
CA THR A 668 3.20 -12.26 -16.00
C THR A 668 2.66 -13.38 -15.11
N THR A 669 1.43 -13.25 -14.62
CA THR A 669 0.86 -14.21 -13.67
C THR A 669 0.57 -15.54 -14.33
N PRO A 670 0.92 -16.66 -13.69
CA PRO A 670 0.50 -17.99 -14.12
C PRO A 670 -1.03 -18.12 -14.14
N THR A 671 -1.55 -18.89 -15.09
CA THR A 671 -3.00 -19.17 -15.21
C THR A 671 -3.21 -20.68 -15.23
N ARG A 672 -4.02 -21.14 -14.28
CA ARG A 672 -4.45 -22.56 -14.23
C ARG A 672 -5.61 -22.74 -15.20
N LEU A 673 -5.54 -23.78 -15.99
CA LEU A 673 -6.67 -24.24 -16.81
C LEU A 673 -7.14 -25.58 -16.22
N ASP A 674 -8.19 -25.50 -15.44
CA ASP A 674 -8.86 -26.63 -14.77
C ASP A 674 -10.38 -26.40 -14.72
N ALA A 675 -11.12 -27.35 -14.19
CA ALA A 675 -12.58 -27.26 -14.09
C ALA A 675 -13.06 -26.04 -13.29
N HIS A 676 -12.27 -25.55 -12.34
CA HIS A 676 -12.57 -24.38 -11.53
C HIS A 676 -12.55 -23.10 -12.38
N VAL A 677 -11.47 -22.86 -13.12
CA VAL A 677 -11.36 -21.69 -14.02
C VAL A 677 -12.44 -21.73 -15.10
N LEU A 678 -12.68 -22.92 -15.66
CA LEU A 678 -13.72 -23.11 -16.68
C LEU A 678 -15.12 -22.79 -16.16
N ALA A 679 -15.41 -23.09 -14.88
CA ALA A 679 -16.66 -22.74 -14.23
C ALA A 679 -16.84 -21.22 -14.03
N LEU A 680 -15.76 -20.43 -14.06
CA LEU A 680 -15.83 -18.96 -14.03
C LEU A 680 -16.18 -18.33 -15.37
N LEU A 681 -15.99 -19.07 -16.45
CA LEU A 681 -16.28 -18.60 -17.81
C LEU A 681 -17.78 -18.67 -18.14
N THR A 682 -18.51 -19.60 -17.55
CA THR A 682 -19.93 -19.81 -17.88
C THR A 682 -20.77 -20.15 -16.67
N THR A 683 -22.00 -19.60 -16.61
CA THR A 683 -23.07 -20.02 -15.69
C THR A 683 -23.84 -21.23 -16.18
N GLY A 684 -23.55 -21.67 -17.41
CA GLY A 684 -24.28 -22.72 -18.12
C GLY A 684 -24.25 -24.10 -17.48
N ASP A 685 -25.09 -24.98 -17.99
CA ASP A 685 -25.24 -26.36 -17.56
C ASP A 685 -23.89 -27.11 -17.57
N GLY A 686 -23.78 -28.14 -16.75
CA GLY A 686 -22.57 -28.94 -16.64
C GLY A 686 -22.06 -29.57 -17.95
N VAL A 687 -22.88 -29.54 -19.03
CA VAL A 687 -22.54 -30.01 -20.37
C VAL A 687 -21.50 -29.07 -21.03
N HIS A 688 -21.63 -27.76 -20.87
CA HIS A 688 -20.68 -26.81 -21.46
C HIS A 688 -19.33 -26.85 -20.73
N ILE A 689 -19.35 -26.88 -19.42
CA ILE A 689 -18.12 -27.05 -18.61
C ILE A 689 -17.44 -28.37 -18.96
N GLY A 690 -18.22 -29.44 -19.15
CA GLY A 690 -17.70 -30.75 -19.56
C GLY A 690 -16.97 -30.73 -20.91
N ARG A 691 -17.47 -29.96 -21.90
CA ARG A 691 -16.80 -29.77 -23.19
C ARG A 691 -15.48 -29.05 -23.05
N LEU A 692 -15.44 -27.96 -22.28
CA LEU A 692 -14.22 -27.18 -22.02
C LEU A 692 -13.18 -28.02 -21.26
N SER A 693 -13.60 -28.77 -20.24
CA SER A 693 -12.74 -29.70 -19.50
C SER A 693 -12.19 -30.82 -20.41
N ALA A 694 -12.99 -31.35 -21.33
CA ALA A 694 -12.54 -32.33 -22.30
C ALA A 694 -11.50 -31.72 -23.29
N ALA A 695 -11.62 -30.44 -23.64
CA ALA A 695 -10.62 -29.76 -24.47
C ALA A 695 -9.28 -29.63 -23.72
N VAL A 696 -9.31 -29.19 -22.47
CA VAL A 696 -8.10 -29.13 -21.61
C VAL A 696 -7.47 -30.51 -21.47
N SER A 697 -8.26 -31.54 -21.17
CA SER A 697 -7.76 -32.92 -21.01
C SER A 697 -7.14 -33.49 -22.30
N ARG A 698 -7.70 -33.15 -23.46
CA ARG A 698 -7.10 -33.54 -24.76
C ARG A 698 -5.78 -32.82 -25.00
N ALA A 699 -5.74 -31.53 -24.78
CA ALA A 699 -4.52 -30.75 -24.91
C ALA A 699 -3.41 -31.24 -23.98
N THR A 700 -3.74 -31.51 -22.71
CA THR A 700 -2.79 -32.02 -21.72
C THR A 700 -2.20 -33.39 -22.12
N ARG A 701 -3.01 -34.29 -22.67
CA ARG A 701 -2.53 -35.58 -23.20
C ARG A 701 -1.59 -35.37 -24.36
N ARG A 702 -1.98 -34.58 -25.35
CA ARG A 702 -1.11 -34.29 -26.51
C ARG A 702 0.21 -33.67 -26.09
N LEU A 703 0.22 -32.73 -25.16
CA LEU A 703 1.44 -32.12 -24.62
C LEU A 703 2.36 -33.09 -23.87
N ARG A 704 1.84 -34.26 -23.42
CA ARG A 704 2.64 -35.33 -22.80
C ARG A 704 3.23 -36.28 -23.84
N ASP A 705 2.50 -36.57 -24.91
CA ASP A 705 2.78 -37.65 -25.86
C ASP A 705 3.47 -37.12 -27.13
N GLU A 706 3.38 -35.81 -27.45
CA GLU A 706 3.90 -35.24 -28.69
C GLU A 706 5.25 -34.51 -28.52
N ASP A 707 5.93 -34.25 -29.63
CA ASP A 707 7.24 -33.57 -29.69
C ASP A 707 7.11 -32.13 -29.13
N PRO A 708 8.07 -31.64 -28.33
CA PRO A 708 8.10 -30.26 -27.81
C PRO A 708 7.91 -29.14 -28.86
N VAL A 709 8.22 -29.43 -30.13
CA VAL A 709 8.04 -28.51 -31.24
C VAL A 709 6.56 -28.17 -31.49
N GLU A 710 5.62 -29.05 -31.17
CA GLU A 710 4.19 -28.85 -31.40
C GLU A 710 3.48 -28.14 -30.23
N THR A 711 4.17 -27.90 -29.13
CA THR A 711 3.59 -27.27 -27.90
C THR A 711 2.80 -26.01 -28.21
N THR A 712 3.36 -25.09 -29.04
CA THR A 712 2.70 -23.81 -29.36
C THR A 712 1.37 -24.04 -30.09
N GLY A 713 1.34 -24.95 -31.06
CA GLY A 713 0.13 -25.27 -31.83
C GLY A 713 -0.98 -25.83 -30.94
N ILE A 714 -0.64 -26.74 -30.04
CA ILE A 714 -1.57 -27.37 -29.11
C ILE A 714 -2.18 -26.33 -28.14
N VAL A 715 -1.35 -25.45 -27.58
CA VAL A 715 -1.83 -24.40 -26.65
C VAL A 715 -2.71 -23.39 -27.40
N THR A 716 -2.32 -22.99 -28.60
CA THR A 716 -3.10 -22.05 -29.42
C THR A 716 -4.48 -22.65 -29.77
N GLU A 717 -4.54 -23.90 -30.22
CA GLU A 717 -5.79 -24.61 -30.52
C GLU A 717 -6.69 -24.71 -29.28
N LEU A 718 -6.11 -24.98 -28.11
CA LEU A 718 -6.83 -24.99 -26.84
C LEU A 718 -7.42 -23.61 -26.53
N LEU A 719 -6.61 -22.54 -26.59
CA LEU A 719 -7.07 -21.17 -26.29
C LEU A 719 -8.13 -20.71 -27.31
N ASP A 720 -8.00 -21.06 -28.59
CA ASP A 720 -9.03 -20.80 -29.61
C ASP A 720 -10.33 -21.53 -29.31
N THR A 721 -10.25 -22.75 -28.80
CA THR A 721 -11.42 -23.51 -28.37
C THR A 721 -12.12 -22.87 -27.18
N LEU A 722 -11.33 -22.38 -26.20
CA LEU A 722 -11.85 -21.70 -25.00
C LEU A 722 -12.45 -20.32 -25.33
N LEU A 723 -11.93 -19.64 -26.34
CA LEU A 723 -12.36 -18.29 -26.77
C LEU A 723 -13.39 -18.31 -27.92
N ASN A 724 -13.95 -19.48 -28.26
CA ASN A 724 -14.85 -19.60 -29.38
C ASN A 724 -16.15 -18.79 -29.18
N PRO A 725 -16.43 -17.78 -30.03
CA PRO A 725 -17.63 -16.93 -29.89
C PRO A 725 -18.96 -17.65 -30.08
N ALA A 726 -18.96 -18.89 -30.61
CA ALA A 726 -20.17 -19.72 -30.70
C ALA A 726 -20.65 -20.18 -29.28
N HIS A 727 -19.80 -20.02 -28.28
CA HIS A 727 -20.08 -20.38 -26.89
C HIS A 727 -19.75 -19.16 -26.01
N PRO A 728 -20.66 -18.17 -25.93
CA PRO A 728 -20.41 -16.95 -25.16
C PRO A 728 -20.21 -17.26 -23.69
N HIS A 729 -19.25 -16.56 -23.12
CA HIS A 729 -18.97 -16.66 -21.69
C HIS A 729 -19.95 -15.74 -20.94
N ASP A 730 -20.75 -16.28 -20.07
CA ASP A 730 -21.77 -15.60 -19.26
C ASP A 730 -21.57 -15.78 -17.76
N GLY A 731 -20.43 -16.29 -17.36
CA GLY A 731 -20.07 -16.50 -15.97
C GLY A 731 -19.82 -15.17 -15.20
N PRO A 732 -19.89 -15.21 -13.87
CA PRO A 732 -19.78 -14.00 -13.04
C PRO A 732 -18.43 -13.27 -13.17
N TYR A 733 -17.39 -13.93 -13.68
CA TYR A 733 -16.05 -13.37 -13.94
C TYR A 733 -15.60 -13.61 -15.39
N ALA A 734 -16.54 -13.83 -16.29
CA ALA A 734 -16.28 -14.12 -17.69
C ALA A 734 -15.46 -13.05 -18.40
N ASP A 735 -15.68 -11.77 -18.09
CA ASP A 735 -14.94 -10.62 -18.61
C ASP A 735 -13.44 -10.66 -18.25
N LEU A 736 -13.13 -10.95 -16.98
CA LEU A 736 -11.75 -11.09 -16.52
C LEU A 736 -11.08 -12.33 -17.12
N ALA A 737 -11.78 -13.46 -17.10
CA ALA A 737 -11.29 -14.71 -17.66
C ALA A 737 -11.05 -14.59 -19.18
N HIS A 738 -11.99 -13.98 -19.91
CA HIS A 738 -11.86 -13.73 -21.35
C HIS A 738 -10.68 -12.81 -21.66
N THR A 739 -10.52 -11.73 -20.91
CA THR A 739 -9.37 -10.81 -21.03
C THR A 739 -8.07 -11.57 -20.82
N ARG A 740 -8.02 -12.43 -19.80
CA ARG A 740 -6.84 -13.24 -19.49
C ARG A 740 -6.48 -14.24 -20.57
N LEU A 741 -7.47 -15.00 -21.05
CA LEU A 741 -7.28 -15.98 -22.13
C LEU A 741 -6.81 -15.32 -23.44
N ASN A 742 -7.36 -14.14 -23.79
CA ASN A 742 -6.90 -13.38 -24.96
C ASN A 742 -5.44 -12.94 -24.85
N ARG A 743 -4.99 -12.54 -23.66
CA ARG A 743 -3.57 -12.23 -23.43
C ARG A 743 -2.68 -13.45 -23.56
N LEU A 744 -3.10 -14.60 -23.05
CA LEU A 744 -2.36 -15.87 -23.22
C LEU A 744 -2.30 -16.28 -24.69
N ARG A 745 -3.38 -16.05 -25.45
CA ARG A 745 -3.44 -16.32 -26.88
C ARG A 745 -2.47 -15.44 -27.69
N SER A 746 -2.17 -14.24 -27.22
CA SER A 746 -1.21 -13.35 -27.89
C SER A 746 0.26 -13.75 -27.66
N VAL A 747 0.55 -14.78 -26.90
CA VAL A 747 1.91 -15.31 -26.68
C VAL A 747 2.37 -16.06 -27.91
N GLU A 748 3.50 -15.64 -28.48
CA GLU A 748 3.99 -16.15 -29.77
C GLU A 748 4.45 -17.61 -29.72
N GLN A 749 5.05 -18.02 -28.60
CA GLN A 749 5.62 -19.37 -28.43
C GLN A 749 5.44 -19.92 -27.03
N TRP A 750 5.20 -21.23 -26.96
CA TRP A 750 5.07 -22.01 -25.73
C TRP A 750 6.04 -23.18 -25.70
N SER A 751 6.53 -23.55 -24.51
CA SER A 751 7.45 -24.68 -24.30
C SER A 751 7.10 -25.45 -23.02
N THR A 752 7.18 -26.77 -23.06
CA THR A 752 7.11 -27.64 -21.89
C THR A 752 8.44 -27.82 -21.18
N ALA A 753 9.56 -27.42 -21.81
CA ALA A 753 10.91 -27.54 -21.22
C ALA A 753 11.07 -26.60 -20.02
N PRO A 754 11.62 -27.07 -18.88
CA PRO A 754 11.80 -26.24 -17.68
C PRO A 754 12.64 -24.96 -17.90
N ALA A 755 13.60 -25.01 -18.82
CA ALA A 755 14.44 -23.87 -19.22
C ALA A 755 13.80 -22.99 -20.31
N GLY A 756 12.58 -23.30 -20.76
CA GLY A 756 11.97 -22.71 -21.95
C GLY A 756 11.36 -21.33 -21.77
N ARG A 757 11.20 -20.83 -20.53
CA ARG A 757 10.61 -19.51 -20.30
C ARG A 757 11.62 -18.39 -20.56
N THR A 758 11.42 -17.66 -21.64
CA THR A 758 12.24 -16.51 -22.04
C THR A 758 11.37 -15.24 -22.14
N GLU A 759 11.92 -14.15 -22.64
CA GLU A 759 11.14 -12.92 -22.94
C GLU A 759 10.13 -13.12 -24.08
N LYS A 760 10.29 -14.16 -24.90
CA LYS A 760 9.42 -14.47 -26.04
C LYS A 760 8.57 -15.73 -25.84
N HIS A 761 9.03 -16.66 -25.00
CA HIS A 761 8.41 -17.98 -24.81
C HIS A 761 7.72 -18.08 -23.46
N GLY A 762 6.42 -18.45 -23.49
CA GLY A 762 5.70 -18.91 -22.33
C GLY A 762 6.08 -20.35 -21.95
N HIS A 763 5.77 -20.75 -20.74
CA HIS A 763 6.05 -22.10 -20.24
C HIS A 763 4.74 -22.80 -19.84
N VAL A 764 4.63 -24.08 -20.19
CA VAL A 764 3.50 -24.94 -19.85
C VAL A 764 3.95 -25.93 -18.77
N VAL A 765 3.24 -25.91 -17.65
CA VAL A 765 3.42 -26.89 -16.56
C VAL A 765 2.27 -27.88 -16.59
N LEU A 766 2.61 -29.16 -16.73
CA LEU A 766 1.65 -30.27 -16.70
C LEU A 766 1.60 -30.85 -15.29
N ASP A 767 0.39 -31.04 -14.76
CA ASP A 767 0.21 -31.71 -13.47
C ASP A 767 0.35 -33.22 -13.70
N ALA A 768 1.34 -33.85 -13.05
CA ALA A 768 1.60 -35.27 -13.19
C ALA A 768 0.46 -36.15 -12.66
N ALA A 769 -0.26 -35.67 -11.65
CA ALA A 769 -1.34 -36.39 -10.98
C ALA A 769 -2.74 -36.10 -11.57
N ASP A 770 -2.89 -35.00 -12.33
CA ASP A 770 -4.17 -34.58 -12.89
C ASP A 770 -4.07 -34.24 -14.38
N PRO A 771 -4.51 -35.15 -15.25
CA PRO A 771 -4.49 -34.93 -16.70
C PRO A 771 -5.54 -33.91 -17.17
N SER A 772 -6.43 -33.43 -16.32
CA SER A 772 -7.43 -32.41 -16.63
C SER A 772 -6.95 -30.99 -16.29
N ARG A 773 -5.70 -30.85 -15.80
CA ARG A 773 -5.12 -29.58 -15.34
C ARG A 773 -3.81 -29.27 -16.03
N LEU A 774 -3.65 -28.04 -16.47
CA LEU A 774 -2.38 -27.48 -16.90
C LEU A 774 -2.22 -26.03 -16.42
N VAL A 775 -0.98 -25.55 -16.30
CA VAL A 775 -0.70 -24.17 -15.90
C VAL A 775 0.06 -23.50 -17.04
N LEU A 776 -0.47 -22.39 -17.53
CA LEU A 776 0.17 -21.54 -18.53
C LEU A 776 0.89 -20.38 -17.83
N ILE A 777 2.20 -20.32 -17.98
CA ILE A 777 3.03 -19.26 -17.42
C ILE A 777 3.46 -18.37 -18.59
N PRO A 778 3.00 -17.11 -18.64
CA PRO A 778 3.33 -16.20 -19.74
C PRO A 778 4.83 -15.95 -19.86
N PRO A 779 5.31 -15.40 -21.01
CA PRO A 779 6.69 -14.98 -21.19
C PRO A 779 7.15 -14.02 -20.08
N ARG A 780 8.45 -13.90 -19.90
CA ARG A 780 8.99 -12.83 -19.05
C ARG A 780 8.76 -11.48 -19.73
N PRO A 781 8.38 -10.42 -19.00
CA PRO A 781 8.23 -9.10 -19.60
C PRO A 781 9.57 -8.64 -20.17
N PRO A 782 9.57 -7.89 -21.30
CA PRO A 782 10.77 -7.28 -21.85
C PRO A 782 11.44 -6.37 -20.81
N ARG A 783 12.77 -6.31 -20.84
CA ARG A 783 13.62 -5.67 -19.84
C ARG A 783 13.27 -4.22 -19.44
N GLY A 784 12.62 -3.46 -20.27
CA GLY A 784 12.15 -2.09 -19.94
C GLY A 784 10.83 -2.01 -19.19
N LYS A 785 10.09 -3.12 -19.02
CA LYS A 785 8.74 -3.19 -18.45
C LYS A 785 8.63 -4.07 -17.20
N ARG A 786 9.74 -4.54 -16.64
CA ARG A 786 9.71 -5.32 -15.39
C ARG A 786 9.29 -4.42 -14.24
N GLU A 787 8.06 -4.56 -13.81
CA GLU A 787 7.67 -4.22 -12.44
C GLU A 787 8.29 -5.28 -11.53
N ARG A 788 9.40 -4.94 -10.87
CA ARG A 788 9.95 -5.77 -9.82
C ARG A 788 9.04 -5.70 -8.62
N THR A 789 8.59 -6.84 -8.13
CA THR A 789 8.00 -6.95 -6.79
C THR A 789 9.11 -6.58 -5.78
N PRO A 790 8.95 -5.53 -4.98
CA PRO A 790 9.93 -5.21 -3.95
C PRO A 790 10.01 -6.37 -2.98
N GLY A 791 11.14 -6.99 -2.82
CA GLY A 791 11.38 -8.00 -1.78
C GLY A 791 11.95 -9.35 -2.20
N VAL A 792 12.05 -9.69 -3.50
CA VAL A 792 12.38 -11.08 -3.91
C VAL A 792 13.77 -11.25 -4.53
N ALA A 793 14.56 -10.23 -4.80
CA ALA A 793 15.88 -10.39 -5.42
C ALA A 793 16.90 -9.40 -4.83
N ASP A 794 17.35 -9.66 -3.63
CA ASP A 794 18.37 -8.82 -2.98
C ASP A 794 19.59 -9.61 -2.48
N ASP A 795 19.87 -10.77 -3.08
CA ASP A 795 21.14 -11.41 -2.87
C ASP A 795 22.23 -10.65 -3.65
N ALA A 796 23.36 -10.35 -2.99
CA ALA A 796 24.51 -9.70 -3.60
C ALA A 796 24.97 -10.45 -4.87
N ALA A 797 24.74 -11.76 -4.96
CA ALA A 797 24.95 -12.58 -6.14
C ALA A 797 24.02 -12.23 -7.30
N ASP A 798 22.79 -11.76 -7.03
CA ASP A 798 21.82 -11.38 -8.07
C ASP A 798 22.13 -9.99 -8.66
N ALA A 799 22.66 -9.08 -7.85
CA ALA A 799 23.07 -7.75 -8.29
C ALA A 799 24.28 -7.78 -9.25
N SER A 800 25.14 -8.80 -9.14
CA SER A 800 26.29 -8.98 -10.04
C SER A 800 25.99 -9.78 -11.31
N SER A 801 24.74 -10.18 -11.54
CA SER A 801 24.35 -11.00 -12.69
C SER A 801 23.50 -10.19 -13.68
N LEU A 802 24.07 -9.92 -14.84
CA LEU A 802 23.38 -9.41 -16.03
C LEU A 802 23.60 -10.40 -17.18
N THR A 803 22.69 -10.42 -18.14
CA THR A 803 22.81 -11.29 -19.32
C THR A 803 23.93 -10.87 -20.27
N ARG A 804 24.61 -9.76 -20.01
CA ARG A 804 25.83 -9.34 -20.72
C ARG A 804 26.90 -8.97 -19.69
N PRO A 805 28.17 -9.24 -19.95
CA PRO A 805 29.26 -8.75 -19.11
C PRO A 805 29.34 -7.23 -19.15
N VAL A 806 29.72 -6.63 -18.03
CA VAL A 806 29.97 -5.18 -17.92
C VAL A 806 31.35 -5.00 -17.28
N PRO A 807 32.26 -4.23 -17.91
CA PRO A 807 33.56 -3.90 -17.31
C PRO A 807 33.42 -3.10 -16.02
N LEU A 808 34.28 -3.38 -15.03
CA LEU A 808 34.24 -2.71 -13.72
C LEU A 808 34.51 -1.20 -13.83
N PRO A 809 35.52 -0.72 -14.60
CA PRO A 809 35.75 0.73 -14.73
C PRO A 809 34.54 1.47 -15.32
N GLN A 810 33.88 0.90 -16.34
CA GLN A 810 32.69 1.48 -16.96
C GLN A 810 31.56 1.60 -15.96
N HIS A 811 31.29 0.53 -15.22
CA HIS A 811 30.22 0.50 -14.21
C HIS A 811 30.49 1.51 -13.09
N SER A 812 31.69 1.56 -12.56
CA SER A 812 32.10 2.48 -11.48
C SER A 812 31.92 3.95 -11.88
N VAL A 813 32.32 4.32 -13.10
CA VAL A 813 32.09 5.68 -13.63
C VAL A 813 30.60 5.98 -13.75
N ALA A 814 29.82 5.06 -14.32
CA ALA A 814 28.38 5.25 -14.50
C ALA A 814 27.66 5.44 -13.14
N VAL A 815 27.99 4.63 -12.13
CA VAL A 815 27.42 4.75 -10.78
C VAL A 815 27.83 6.07 -10.12
N ALA A 816 29.09 6.49 -10.25
CA ALA A 816 29.58 7.76 -9.71
C ALA A 816 28.85 8.96 -10.31
N GLU A 817 28.68 8.99 -11.62
CA GLU A 817 27.94 10.05 -12.31
C GLU A 817 26.46 10.06 -11.92
N ARG A 818 25.83 8.89 -11.85
CA ARG A 818 24.43 8.75 -11.44
C ARG A 818 24.20 9.16 -9.99
N ALA A 819 25.06 8.73 -9.06
CA ALA A 819 24.98 9.12 -7.65
C ALA A 819 25.17 10.64 -7.48
N SER A 820 26.12 11.23 -8.21
CA SER A 820 26.32 12.69 -8.23
C SER A 820 25.11 13.44 -8.81
N ALA A 821 24.48 12.91 -9.87
CA ALA A 821 23.28 13.49 -10.47
C ALA A 821 22.10 13.43 -9.49
N PHE A 822 21.86 12.30 -8.83
CA PHE A 822 20.83 12.16 -7.81
C PHE A 822 21.05 13.11 -6.62
N ALA A 823 22.30 13.19 -6.11
CA ALA A 823 22.66 14.09 -5.02
C ALA A 823 22.45 15.56 -5.39
N SER A 824 22.78 15.95 -6.62
CA SER A 824 22.56 17.30 -7.13
C SER A 824 21.08 17.63 -7.31
N ALA A 825 20.28 16.70 -7.83
CA ALA A 825 18.82 16.84 -7.98
C ALA A 825 18.11 16.93 -6.61
N LEU A 826 18.62 16.21 -5.60
CA LEU A 826 18.22 16.39 -4.21
C LEU A 826 18.71 17.72 -3.62
N ASN A 827 19.50 18.52 -4.33
CA ASN A 827 20.10 19.76 -3.85
C ASN A 827 20.95 19.57 -2.58
N LEU A 828 21.71 18.45 -2.51
CA LEU A 828 22.66 18.21 -1.42
C LEU A 828 23.88 19.15 -1.53
N PRO A 829 24.54 19.48 -0.40
CA PRO A 829 25.77 20.30 -0.42
C PRO A 829 26.85 19.71 -1.34
N PRO A 830 27.68 20.57 -1.98
CA PRO A 830 28.72 20.10 -2.90
C PRO A 830 29.68 19.05 -2.30
N GLN A 831 29.94 19.12 -0.99
CA GLN A 831 30.78 18.17 -0.27
C GLN A 831 30.15 16.77 -0.27
N LEU A 832 28.84 16.66 0.01
CA LEU A 832 28.11 15.38 -0.01
C LEU A 832 27.95 14.85 -1.45
N VAL A 833 27.80 15.74 -2.45
CA VAL A 833 27.79 15.35 -3.87
C VAL A 833 29.15 14.74 -4.25
N ALA A 834 30.26 15.35 -3.83
CA ALA A 834 31.60 14.85 -4.08
C ALA A 834 31.85 13.50 -3.36
N ALA A 835 31.43 13.37 -2.10
CA ALA A 835 31.56 12.13 -1.34
C ALA A 835 30.79 10.97 -2.00
N LEU A 836 29.55 11.21 -2.43
CA LEU A 836 28.71 10.22 -3.13
C LEU A 836 29.29 9.83 -4.49
N ARG A 837 29.87 10.79 -5.23
CA ARG A 837 30.58 10.52 -6.48
C ARG A 837 31.78 9.61 -6.25
N THR A 838 32.62 9.93 -5.24
CA THR A 838 33.79 9.15 -4.87
C THR A 838 33.40 7.75 -4.41
N ALA A 839 32.34 7.64 -3.57
CA ALA A 839 31.81 6.35 -3.16
C ALA A 839 31.31 5.52 -4.34
N GLY A 840 30.65 6.15 -5.33
CA GLY A 840 30.22 5.49 -6.56
C GLY A 840 31.37 4.93 -7.39
N HIS A 841 32.52 5.61 -7.44
CA HIS A 841 33.72 5.07 -8.09
C HIS A 841 34.30 3.87 -7.34
N ALA A 842 34.33 3.92 -6.02
CA ALA A 842 35.05 2.95 -5.20
C ALA A 842 34.22 1.75 -4.71
N HIS A 843 32.87 1.79 -4.83
CA HIS A 843 31.98 0.84 -4.15
C HIS A 843 32.28 -0.62 -4.49
N ASP A 844 32.65 -0.89 -5.72
CA ASP A 844 32.85 -2.21 -6.30
C ASP A 844 34.33 -2.60 -6.50
N CYS A 845 35.34 -1.79 -6.06
CA CYS A 845 36.76 -2.09 -6.28
C CYS A 845 37.16 -3.46 -5.70
N GLY A 846 36.53 -3.93 -4.63
CA GLY A 846 36.77 -5.28 -4.09
C GLY A 846 36.39 -6.43 -5.03
N LYS A 847 35.64 -6.15 -6.12
CA LYS A 847 35.43 -7.15 -7.17
C LYS A 847 36.68 -7.49 -7.98
N GLU A 848 37.73 -6.70 -7.88
CA GLU A 848 39.05 -7.02 -8.45
C GLU A 848 39.69 -8.27 -7.82
N HIS A 849 39.15 -8.81 -6.73
CA HIS A 849 39.58 -10.07 -6.14
C HIS A 849 39.58 -11.22 -7.17
N SER A 850 40.67 -11.97 -7.30
CA SER A 850 40.86 -12.96 -8.37
C SER A 850 39.78 -14.03 -8.43
N ARG A 851 39.35 -14.55 -7.28
CA ARG A 851 38.27 -15.54 -7.19
C ARG A 851 36.91 -14.95 -7.52
N PHE A 852 36.67 -13.66 -7.16
CA PHE A 852 35.44 -13.00 -7.55
C PHE A 852 35.36 -12.84 -9.08
N GLN A 853 36.48 -12.42 -9.73
CA GLN A 853 36.55 -12.34 -11.19
C GLN A 853 36.35 -13.71 -11.85
N CYS A 854 36.96 -14.77 -11.31
CA CYS A 854 36.71 -16.12 -11.77
C CYS A 854 35.22 -16.51 -11.68
N MET A 855 34.55 -16.18 -10.59
CA MET A 855 33.11 -16.39 -10.43
C MET A 855 32.30 -15.61 -11.49
N LEU A 856 32.63 -14.34 -11.77
CA LEU A 856 32.00 -13.56 -12.82
C LEU A 856 32.27 -14.08 -14.24
N CYS A 857 33.31 -14.87 -14.41
CA CYS A 857 33.63 -15.61 -15.64
C CYS A 857 33.06 -17.04 -15.64
N ALA A 858 31.93 -17.28 -14.95
CA ALA A 858 31.27 -18.60 -14.86
C ALA A 858 32.16 -19.71 -14.28
N GLY A 859 33.17 -19.39 -13.49
CA GLY A 859 34.14 -20.33 -12.91
C GLY A 859 35.34 -20.64 -13.84
N ASP A 860 35.45 -19.92 -14.94
CA ASP A 860 36.56 -20.07 -15.87
C ASP A 860 37.74 -19.17 -15.43
N ARG A 861 38.75 -19.80 -14.83
CA ARG A 861 39.92 -19.11 -14.31
C ARG A 861 40.83 -18.56 -15.43
N LEU A 862 40.99 -19.32 -16.52
CA LEU A 862 41.81 -18.88 -17.65
C LEU A 862 41.20 -17.61 -18.29
N LEU A 863 39.88 -17.61 -18.49
CA LEU A 863 39.18 -16.46 -19.00
C LEU A 863 39.38 -15.26 -18.08
N SER A 864 39.22 -15.42 -16.75
CA SER A 864 39.37 -14.30 -15.78
C SER A 864 40.80 -13.72 -15.74
N GLU A 865 41.85 -14.53 -15.95
CA GLU A 865 43.24 -14.10 -15.99
C GLU A 865 43.65 -13.44 -17.34
N THR A 866 42.86 -13.61 -18.38
CA THR A 866 43.14 -13.08 -19.74
C THR A 866 42.24 -11.90 -20.14
N LEU A 867 41.39 -11.42 -19.23
CA LEU A 867 40.59 -10.21 -19.48
C LEU A 867 41.46 -8.95 -19.47
N ASP A 868 41.23 -8.06 -20.43
CA ASP A 868 41.88 -6.74 -20.46
C ASP A 868 41.45 -5.85 -19.31
N GLU A 869 40.19 -6.01 -18.87
CA GLU A 869 39.57 -5.26 -17.77
C GLU A 869 38.74 -6.17 -16.86
N PRO A 870 38.76 -5.99 -15.52
CA PRO A 870 37.94 -6.76 -14.61
C PRO A 870 36.44 -6.50 -14.87
N ARG A 871 35.60 -7.48 -14.55
CA ARG A 871 34.13 -7.39 -14.71
C ARG A 871 33.44 -6.90 -13.44
N ALA A 872 32.43 -6.04 -13.61
CA ALA A 872 31.43 -5.72 -12.56
C ALA A 872 30.27 -6.71 -12.58
N LYS A 873 29.89 -7.19 -13.78
CA LYS A 873 28.73 -8.07 -13.99
C LYS A 873 29.11 -9.30 -14.83
N SER A 874 28.54 -10.46 -14.50
CA SER A 874 28.99 -11.77 -15.01
C SER A 874 28.57 -12.10 -16.45
N GLY A 875 27.47 -11.55 -16.94
CA GLY A 875 26.82 -12.03 -18.18
C GLY A 875 26.01 -13.32 -18.03
N MET A 876 25.99 -13.94 -16.86
CA MET A 876 25.16 -15.11 -16.56
C MET A 876 23.67 -14.71 -16.37
N ASP A 877 22.74 -15.59 -16.76
CA ASP A 877 21.32 -15.37 -16.53
C ASP A 877 21.05 -15.28 -15.00
N PRO A 878 20.48 -14.17 -14.51
CA PRO A 878 20.09 -14.04 -13.10
C PRO A 878 19.14 -15.14 -12.59
N ALA A 879 18.39 -15.78 -13.47
CA ALA A 879 17.49 -16.88 -13.13
C ALA A 879 18.19 -18.23 -13.04
N ASP A 880 19.42 -18.36 -13.54
CA ASP A 880 20.19 -19.60 -13.46
C ASP A 880 20.92 -19.70 -12.12
N HIS A 881 20.17 -19.99 -11.05
CA HIS A 881 20.73 -20.18 -9.71
C HIS A 881 21.72 -21.36 -9.64
N HIS A 882 21.53 -22.40 -10.46
CA HIS A 882 22.43 -23.55 -10.50
C HIS A 882 23.75 -23.20 -11.12
N GLY A 883 23.77 -22.55 -12.29
CA GLY A 883 24.97 -22.08 -12.95
C GLY A 883 25.77 -21.12 -12.06
N ARG A 884 25.12 -20.19 -11.40
CA ARG A 884 25.78 -19.23 -10.49
C ARG A 884 26.40 -19.92 -9.26
N ARG A 885 25.69 -20.86 -8.60
CA ARG A 885 26.29 -21.66 -7.50
C ARG A 885 27.49 -22.48 -7.97
N ARG A 886 27.39 -23.08 -9.15
CA ARG A 886 28.50 -23.81 -9.75
C ARG A 886 29.70 -22.90 -10.04
N ALA A 887 29.47 -21.70 -10.59
CA ALA A 887 30.51 -20.71 -10.82
C ALA A 887 31.23 -20.31 -9.53
N ALA A 888 30.48 -20.02 -8.46
CA ALA A 888 31.03 -19.70 -7.14
C ALA A 888 31.85 -20.86 -6.56
N GLN A 889 31.40 -22.11 -6.71
CA GLN A 889 32.12 -23.32 -6.27
C GLN A 889 33.42 -23.51 -7.05
N LEU A 890 33.40 -23.36 -8.38
CA LEU A 890 34.58 -23.48 -9.22
C LEU A 890 35.59 -22.37 -8.92
N ALA A 891 35.14 -21.17 -8.67
CA ALA A 891 35.95 -20.02 -8.27
C ALA A 891 36.45 -20.12 -6.82
N GLN A 892 35.97 -21.06 -6.02
CA GLN A 892 36.24 -21.14 -4.58
C GLN A 892 35.88 -19.83 -3.83
N TRP A 893 34.85 -19.10 -4.32
CA TRP A 893 34.29 -17.96 -3.63
C TRP A 893 33.25 -18.43 -2.59
N HIS A 894 33.57 -18.22 -1.32
CA HIS A 894 32.67 -18.66 -0.24
C HIS A 894 31.36 -17.85 -0.28
N PRO A 895 30.18 -18.46 -0.08
CA PRO A 895 28.88 -17.78 -0.18
C PRO A 895 28.72 -16.54 0.70
N ASP A 896 29.39 -16.54 1.85
CA ASP A 896 29.31 -15.46 2.83
C ASP A 896 30.42 -14.39 2.66
N MET A 897 31.40 -14.60 1.80
CA MET A 897 32.41 -13.59 1.47
C MET A 897 31.76 -12.39 0.77
N ARG A 898 32.22 -11.20 1.10
CA ARG A 898 31.64 -9.93 0.67
C ARG A 898 32.69 -9.06 -0.01
N HIS A 899 32.49 -8.73 -1.29
CA HIS A 899 33.39 -7.79 -1.99
C HIS A 899 33.32 -6.38 -1.41
N GLU A 900 32.15 -5.97 -0.84
CA GLU A 900 32.02 -4.69 -0.15
C GLU A 900 32.95 -4.56 1.09
N ALA A 901 33.30 -5.68 1.75
CA ALA A 901 34.30 -5.67 2.82
C ALA A 901 35.70 -5.33 2.29
N ILE A 902 36.07 -5.94 1.16
CA ILE A 902 37.35 -5.67 0.50
C ILE A 902 37.37 -4.23 -0.03
N SER A 903 36.26 -3.75 -0.63
CA SER A 903 36.15 -2.36 -1.07
C SER A 903 36.33 -1.38 0.07
N ALA A 904 35.73 -1.64 1.23
CA ALA A 904 35.86 -0.78 2.41
C ALA A 904 37.29 -0.78 2.98
N LEU A 905 37.96 -1.94 3.02
CA LEU A 905 39.40 -2.04 3.39
C LEU A 905 40.26 -1.23 2.43
N ALA A 906 40.04 -1.34 1.12
CA ALA A 906 40.81 -0.62 0.13
C ALA A 906 40.63 0.90 0.25
N VAL A 907 39.38 1.35 0.46
CA VAL A 907 39.09 2.78 0.68
C VAL A 907 39.74 3.27 1.99
N THR A 908 39.70 2.49 3.06
CA THR A 908 40.36 2.85 4.32
C THR A 908 41.87 3.00 4.12
N ALA A 909 42.53 2.02 3.49
CA ALA A 909 43.95 2.07 3.21
C ALA A 909 44.35 3.24 2.30
N TRP A 910 43.52 3.56 1.32
CA TRP A 910 43.67 4.71 0.45
C TRP A 910 43.61 6.02 1.20
N LEU A 911 42.58 6.20 2.07
CA LEU A 911 42.44 7.38 2.89
C LEU A 911 43.65 7.54 3.86
N ASP A 912 44.12 6.44 4.45
CA ASP A 912 45.25 6.45 5.35
C ASP A 912 46.57 6.80 4.65
N SER A 913 46.70 6.53 3.36
CA SER A 913 47.86 6.91 2.53
C SER A 913 47.91 8.43 2.24
N ARG A 914 46.80 9.15 2.41
CA ARG A 914 46.70 10.57 2.14
C ARG A 914 47.42 11.40 3.21
N PRO A 915 48.04 12.54 2.83
CA PRO A 915 48.56 13.51 3.80
C PRO A 915 47.46 13.98 4.77
N GLU A 916 47.81 14.18 6.04
CA GLU A 916 46.87 14.54 7.11
C GLU A 916 46.02 15.78 6.78
N HIS A 917 46.56 16.77 6.08
CA HIS A 917 45.87 17.99 5.66
C HIS A 917 44.81 17.78 4.54
N LEU A 918 44.78 16.60 3.91
CA LEU A 918 43.79 16.20 2.90
C LEU A 918 42.75 15.22 3.48
N ARG A 919 42.90 14.81 4.74
CA ARG A 919 41.87 14.04 5.45
C ARG A 919 40.71 14.96 5.75
N GLY A 920 39.52 14.50 5.42
CA GLY A 920 38.29 15.30 5.57
C GLY A 920 37.31 14.72 6.60
N ASP A 921 36.43 15.56 7.08
CA ASP A 921 35.35 15.16 7.96
C ASP A 921 34.42 14.11 7.35
N ASP A 922 34.46 13.87 6.03
CA ASP A 922 33.62 12.94 5.28
C ASP A 922 34.31 11.58 4.98
N ASP A 923 35.53 11.36 5.46
CA ASP A 923 36.25 10.10 5.24
C ASP A 923 35.51 8.91 5.84
N ASP A 924 34.98 9.03 7.06
CA ASP A 924 34.14 8.02 7.70
C ASP A 924 32.86 7.75 6.90
N LEU A 925 32.26 8.79 6.33
CA LEU A 925 31.08 8.65 5.46
C LEU A 925 31.42 7.84 4.23
N LEU A 926 32.57 8.10 3.59
CA LEU A 926 33.00 7.39 2.39
C LEU A 926 33.18 5.89 2.65
N VAL A 927 33.90 5.52 3.70
CA VAL A 927 34.10 4.12 4.11
C VAL A 927 32.73 3.46 4.39
N HIS A 928 31.87 4.15 5.12
CA HIS A 928 30.53 3.63 5.43
C HIS A 928 29.65 3.41 4.19
N LEU A 929 29.61 4.38 3.27
CA LEU A 929 28.82 4.27 2.03
C LEU A 929 29.26 3.07 1.19
N VAL A 930 30.58 2.87 1.06
CA VAL A 930 31.15 1.74 0.32
C VAL A 930 30.83 0.41 1.03
N ALA A 931 30.94 0.34 2.36
CA ALA A 931 30.59 -0.87 3.11
C ALA A 931 29.07 -1.18 3.06
N ALA A 932 28.22 -0.14 3.00
CA ALA A 932 26.75 -0.29 3.15
C ALA A 932 25.98 -0.39 1.82
N HIS A 933 26.65 -0.31 0.64
CA HIS A 933 25.94 -0.20 -0.64
C HIS A 933 25.06 -1.40 -1.01
N HIS A 934 25.24 -2.55 -0.35
CA HIS A 934 24.33 -3.70 -0.43
C HIS A 934 23.37 -3.84 0.76
N GLY A 935 23.26 -2.80 1.62
CA GLY A 935 22.33 -2.76 2.76
C GLY A 935 22.82 -3.50 4.00
N HIS A 936 24.09 -3.89 4.05
CA HIS A 936 24.81 -4.34 5.24
C HIS A 936 25.53 -3.16 5.93
N ALA A 937 26.48 -3.44 6.82
CA ALA A 937 27.28 -2.44 7.54
C ALA A 937 26.49 -1.38 8.35
N ARG A 938 25.31 -1.75 8.79
CA ARG A 938 24.54 -0.94 9.74
C ARG A 938 24.39 -1.69 11.08
N PRO A 939 25.35 -1.67 12.02
CA PRO A 939 26.68 -1.04 11.89
C PRO A 939 27.78 -1.93 11.31
N LEU A 940 27.59 -3.26 11.20
CA LEU A 940 28.63 -4.21 10.84
C LEU A 940 28.34 -4.93 9.53
N LEU A 941 29.40 -5.27 8.81
CA LEU A 941 29.32 -6.32 7.80
C LEU A 941 29.28 -7.70 8.50
N PRO A 942 28.62 -8.72 7.91
CA PRO A 942 28.74 -10.09 8.38
C PRO A 942 30.22 -10.50 8.47
N ALA A 943 30.64 -10.99 9.65
CA ALA A 943 32.02 -11.40 9.86
C ALA A 943 32.30 -12.73 9.15
N VAL A 944 33.16 -12.71 8.15
CA VAL A 944 33.56 -13.89 7.39
C VAL A 944 35.07 -13.84 7.20
N ALA A 945 35.76 -14.89 7.62
CA ALA A 945 37.19 -15.05 7.34
C ALA A 945 37.38 -15.65 5.94
N ASP A 946 38.33 -15.13 5.17
CA ASP A 946 38.72 -15.76 3.92
C ASP A 946 39.47 -17.06 4.23
N PRO A 947 38.98 -18.24 3.73
CA PRO A 947 39.64 -19.51 3.98
C PRO A 947 41.00 -19.68 3.22
N ALA A 948 41.27 -18.84 2.24
CA ALA A 948 42.46 -18.83 1.44
C ALA A 948 42.88 -17.39 1.10
N PRO A 949 43.44 -16.63 2.08
CA PRO A 949 43.71 -15.21 1.91
C PRO A 949 44.68 -14.93 0.75
N GLU A 950 44.43 -13.82 0.06
CA GLU A 950 45.27 -13.31 -1.02
C GLU A 950 45.37 -11.79 -0.97
N LYS A 951 46.43 -11.23 -1.58
CA LYS A 951 46.57 -9.80 -1.77
C LYS A 951 45.73 -9.35 -2.96
N VAL A 952 44.85 -8.40 -2.71
CA VAL A 952 43.97 -7.82 -3.73
C VAL A 952 44.47 -6.42 -4.05
N THR A 953 44.77 -6.17 -5.31
CA THR A 953 45.07 -4.82 -5.81
C THR A 953 43.75 -4.19 -6.22
N CYS A 954 43.39 -3.05 -5.62
CA CYS A 954 42.18 -2.29 -5.92
C CYS A 954 42.52 -0.93 -6.53
N THR A 955 41.86 -0.58 -7.62
CA THR A 955 42.08 0.69 -8.32
C THR A 955 41.16 1.78 -7.70
N MET A 956 41.73 2.85 -7.17
CA MET A 956 41.02 3.96 -6.55
C MET A 956 40.60 5.02 -7.58
N PRO A 957 39.66 5.94 -7.20
CA PRO A 957 39.14 6.99 -8.09
C PRO A 957 40.18 7.92 -8.73
N ASP A 958 41.33 8.10 -8.08
CA ASP A 958 42.47 8.89 -8.58
C ASP A 958 43.50 8.04 -9.35
N HIS A 959 43.12 6.81 -9.74
CA HIS A 959 43.97 5.79 -10.40
C HIS A 959 45.14 5.30 -9.55
N GLN A 960 45.19 5.59 -8.25
CA GLN A 960 46.14 4.98 -7.35
C GLN A 960 45.75 3.50 -7.14
N GLU A 961 46.74 2.62 -7.19
CA GLU A 961 46.58 1.23 -6.82
C GLU A 961 46.82 1.08 -5.31
N VAL A 962 45.90 0.40 -4.64
CA VAL A 962 45.99 0.07 -3.21
C VAL A 962 45.95 -1.46 -3.09
N ILE A 963 46.88 -1.99 -2.29
CA ILE A 963 46.98 -3.43 -2.05
C ILE A 963 46.44 -3.70 -0.63
N VAL A 964 45.44 -4.54 -0.53
CA VAL A 964 44.86 -5.03 0.73
C VAL A 964 44.97 -6.55 0.83
N ASP A 965 45.01 -7.07 2.05
CA ASP A 965 45.00 -8.51 2.29
C ASP A 965 43.57 -8.96 2.60
N SER A 966 43.07 -9.96 1.87
CA SER A 966 41.72 -10.49 2.14
C SER A 966 41.60 -11.20 3.50
N ALA A 967 42.75 -11.52 4.17
CA ALA A 967 42.74 -11.96 5.57
C ALA A 967 42.13 -10.93 6.51
N ASP A 968 42.25 -9.64 6.18
CA ASP A 968 41.77 -8.53 7.01
C ASP A 968 40.30 -8.19 6.81
N MET A 969 39.57 -8.91 5.93
CA MET A 969 38.13 -8.68 5.65
C MET A 969 37.19 -9.14 6.76
N GLY A 970 37.72 -9.49 7.92
CA GLY A 970 36.96 -9.92 9.09
C GLY A 970 36.04 -8.83 9.67
N THR A 971 35.96 -8.74 10.99
CA THR A 971 35.08 -7.75 11.61
C THR A 971 35.74 -6.36 11.64
N ASP A 972 35.09 -5.37 11.01
CA ASP A 972 35.45 -3.96 11.18
C ASP A 972 34.99 -3.45 12.56
N TRP A 973 35.90 -3.47 13.54
CA TRP A 973 35.61 -3.03 14.91
C TRP A 973 35.41 -1.51 15.04
N ALA A 974 35.81 -0.69 14.07
CA ALA A 974 35.53 0.74 14.03
C ALA A 974 34.13 1.03 13.47
N GLY A 975 33.49 0.06 12.80
CA GLY A 975 32.16 0.21 12.19
C GLY A 975 31.06 0.71 13.13
N PRO A 976 30.92 0.17 14.35
CA PRO A 976 29.89 0.65 15.30
C PRO A 976 30.07 2.11 15.71
N ASP A 977 31.29 2.55 16.00
CA ASP A 977 31.60 3.94 16.40
C ASP A 977 31.39 4.88 15.21
N ARG A 978 31.86 4.48 14.03
CA ARG A 978 31.63 5.21 12.77
C ARG A 978 30.13 5.38 12.50
N PHE A 979 29.35 4.31 12.57
CA PHE A 979 27.90 4.35 12.34
C PHE A 979 27.20 5.24 13.35
N HIS A 980 27.59 5.20 14.62
CA HIS A 980 27.04 6.08 15.66
C HIS A 980 27.38 7.56 15.40
N ALA A 981 28.62 7.87 15.07
CA ALA A 981 29.07 9.22 14.73
C ALA A 981 28.31 9.77 13.51
N LEU A 982 28.16 8.97 12.46
CA LEU A 982 27.43 9.35 11.25
C LEU A 982 25.93 9.55 11.50
N ASN A 983 25.28 8.70 12.31
CA ASN A 983 23.89 8.91 12.74
C ASN A 983 23.72 10.19 13.58
N SER A 984 24.68 10.54 14.40
CA SER A 984 24.66 11.80 15.15
C SER A 984 24.85 13.02 14.22
N ARG A 985 25.68 12.88 13.19
CA ARG A 985 25.97 13.94 12.22
C ARG A 985 24.82 14.16 11.23
N TYR A 986 24.33 13.10 10.61
CA TYR A 986 23.34 13.17 9.51
C TYR A 986 21.92 12.82 9.93
N GLY A 987 21.71 12.29 11.12
CA GLY A 987 20.46 11.70 11.57
C GLY A 987 20.23 10.30 10.97
N PRO A 988 19.40 9.45 11.59
CA PRO A 988 19.14 8.08 11.13
C PRO A 988 18.58 8.00 9.71
N TRP A 989 17.64 8.88 9.38
CA TRP A 989 17.03 8.94 8.04
C TRP A 989 17.92 9.67 7.03
N GLY A 990 18.67 10.69 7.48
CA GLY A 990 19.61 11.41 6.64
C GLY A 990 20.78 10.53 6.19
N LEU A 991 21.38 9.74 7.09
CA LEU A 991 22.39 8.74 6.74
C LEU A 991 21.81 7.70 5.76
N ALA A 992 20.61 7.20 6.04
CA ALA A 992 19.92 6.28 5.16
C ALA A 992 19.62 6.89 3.77
N LEU A 993 19.39 8.22 3.67
CA LEU A 993 19.21 8.90 2.36
C LEU A 993 20.51 8.91 1.56
N LEU A 994 21.66 9.15 2.20
CA LEU A 994 22.96 9.11 1.54
C LEU A 994 23.28 7.70 1.03
N GLU A 995 23.03 6.67 1.83
CA GLU A 995 23.14 5.25 1.41
C GLU A 995 22.19 4.92 0.26
N ALA A 996 20.91 5.35 0.38
CA ALA A 996 19.92 5.13 -0.67
C ALA A 996 20.32 5.78 -1.99
N THR A 997 20.92 6.98 -1.95
CA THR A 997 21.36 7.71 -3.15
C THR A 997 22.41 6.92 -3.92
N LEU A 998 23.42 6.35 -3.23
CA LEU A 998 24.43 5.50 -3.85
C LEU A 998 23.84 4.19 -4.37
N ARG A 999 23.08 3.50 -3.52
CA ARG A 999 22.53 2.18 -3.84
C ARG A 999 21.52 2.23 -4.99
N LEU A 1000 20.67 3.23 -5.05
CA LEU A 1000 19.73 3.42 -6.15
C LEU A 1000 20.45 3.79 -7.46
N ALA A 1001 21.58 4.50 -7.37
CA ALA A 1001 22.43 4.74 -8.53
C ALA A 1001 23.02 3.43 -9.10
N ASP A 1002 23.57 2.56 -8.24
CA ASP A 1002 24.06 1.23 -8.65
C ASP A 1002 22.91 0.38 -9.24
N MET A 1003 21.76 0.32 -8.58
CA MET A 1003 20.60 -0.42 -9.08
C MET A 1003 20.15 0.09 -10.46
N ALA A 1004 20.10 1.39 -10.68
CA ALA A 1004 19.70 1.99 -11.96
C ALA A 1004 20.71 1.66 -13.06
N CYS A 1005 22.01 1.85 -12.81
CA CYS A 1005 23.07 1.47 -13.75
C CYS A 1005 23.08 -0.03 -14.05
N SER A 1006 22.85 -0.87 -13.04
CA SER A 1006 22.72 -2.32 -13.21
C SER A 1006 21.51 -2.70 -14.07
N GLU A 1007 20.37 -2.02 -13.95
CA GLU A 1007 19.19 -2.25 -14.80
C GLU A 1007 19.41 -1.82 -16.25
N GLU A 1008 20.13 -0.72 -16.46
CA GLU A 1008 20.47 -0.20 -17.79
C GLU A 1008 21.60 -1.01 -18.45
N GLY A 1009 22.36 -1.78 -17.65
CA GLY A 1009 23.52 -2.56 -18.09
C GLY A 1009 24.73 -1.70 -18.44
N THR A 1010 24.90 -0.62 -17.69
CA THR A 1010 26.05 0.30 -17.77
C THR A 1010 26.94 0.18 -16.54
#